data_d2eb7c6083b667eb24a1deb0a63bd434
#
_entry.id   d2eb7c6083b667eb24a1deb0a63bd434
#
_cell.length_a   1.000
_cell.length_b   1.000
_cell.length_c   1.000
_cell.angle_alpha   90.00
_cell.angle_beta   90.00
_cell.angle_gamma   90.00
#
_symmetry.space_group_name_H-M   'P 1'
#
loop_
_entity.id
_entity.type
_entity.pdbx_description
1 polymer ?
#
loop_
_entity_poly.entity_id
_entity_poly.type
_entity_poly.pdbx_seq_one_letter_code
_entity_poly.pdbx_strand_id
1 'polypeptide(L)'
;MLAASIFALGACQPANNNSTETKSEQLSGSVIKYEKYQLANGLTVILHEDQSDPLVEVNITYHVGSAREELGRSGFAHFFEHMMFQGSENVADEEHFKIVTEAGGSMNGSTNADITNYYQTVPINQLEKVLWLEADRMGFLLDAVTQEKFENQRETVKNERGQRVDNQPYGLRFERTGEALYPEGHPYSWSTIGYVEDLDRVNVNDLKKFFQKWYGPNNAVLTIGGAIDKAQTKAWVEKYFATIPRGPEVTKAEKAPAKLAETRFITLEDKVHLPLLQITLPTVYAKHPDEPALDVLADILGGGKTSLLYKNMVQNGLALQAFAGHPCRELACEFQLLALVNPEKVQGLQQMQTIINETLAEFEQRGVQDDDLQRTKAGIESGTIFGLQSVAGKVRQLASGQIFDNEPDGIQADIERYNAVTKDDVMRVFDKYVKNKPAVVLSIVPEGQAQLAVAAQNFSLPVREYDAQTELADAIEQTKIADNFDRSLQPAAGVNPIVGIPEFWSHTFDRDVVGEGAGVQNTGGQSIEILGVDTDETPTVFMNIAIEGGPLLDSADKPGIAVMTAQMMNESTALSSNVEVANRLALLGSSISFSASGRYTNVYVSSLTKNLSETMTILQEMLFSPGFKEADFARLKQNTLQGLQQALKNPSTLASRASSVVLFGESNILGMPEEGTTQSVQAITLEDLKAFYDNYYRPNFADVVIVGDIPKAEAIETISFLSAWEGKEYTLPSFGEFANAGKGKIYLVDNPGGVQSVISILKHALVFDAEGEYFKSGLMNFPLGGMFNSRINLNLREDKGYTYGARSGFNGGKMTGTFSASADVAGQHTVASIQEFLKEMDKYQASGMTQDELELMKKAYTQRDALSSETPTRKAGILIRMLGYDLDKDYRKRQKEIINNATTEELNALAAKWLDTDSMDIIVVGDAATLREKLSVLDRQIIDLEVPK
;
A
#
# COMPACT_ATOMS: atom_id res chain seq x y z
N MET A 1 31.10 6.14 66.09
CA MET A 1 30.55 6.32 67.48
C MET A 1 29.04 6.18 67.33
N LEU A 2 28.58 5.11 67.85
CA LEU A 2 27.45 4.83 68.78
C LEU A 2 26.09 5.19 68.13
N ALA A 3 25.30 4.23 67.78
CA ALA A 3 24.49 3.29 68.58
C ALA A 3 23.29 4.01 69.24
N ALA A 4 22.09 3.62 68.98
CA ALA A 4 21.36 2.66 69.80
C ALA A 4 19.89 2.47 69.30
N SER A 5 19.55 1.22 69.31
CA SER A 5 18.17 0.63 69.16
C SER A 5 17.22 1.13 70.23
N ILE A 6 15.89 1.02 69.99
CA ILE A 6 14.92 0.48 71.00
C ILE A 6 13.66 -0.02 70.28
N PHE A 7 13.18 -1.15 70.70
CA PHE A 7 11.98 -1.94 70.48
C PHE A 7 10.66 -1.21 70.86
N ALA A 8 9.51 -1.54 70.14
CA ALA A 8 8.43 -2.33 70.74
C ALA A 8 7.11 -2.33 69.97
N LEU A 9 6.57 -3.55 69.81
CA LEU A 9 5.16 -3.97 69.98
C LEU A 9 4.05 -3.21 69.16
N GLY A 10 3.51 -3.71 68.16
CA GLY A 10 2.51 -4.79 68.17
C GLY A 10 1.06 -4.25 68.17
N ALA A 11 0.42 -4.21 67.03
CA ALA A 11 -1.06 -4.29 66.97
C ALA A 11 -1.49 -4.82 65.58
N CYS A 12 -2.19 -5.92 65.58
CA CYS A 12 -2.93 -6.47 64.41
C CYS A 12 -3.96 -5.46 63.90
N GLN A 13 -3.96 -5.23 62.59
CA GLN A 13 -5.10 -4.69 61.85
C GLN A 13 -5.28 -5.40 60.52
N PRO A 14 -6.49 -5.41 59.92
CA PRO A 14 -6.94 -6.42 58.98
C PRO A 14 -6.45 -6.13 57.53
N ALA A 15 -6.52 -7.20 56.73
CA ALA A 15 -6.12 -7.26 55.35
C ALA A 15 -6.72 -6.09 54.52
N ASN A 16 -5.85 -5.22 54.04
CA ASN A 16 -6.17 -4.30 52.95
C ASN A 16 -5.85 -4.97 51.62
N ASN A 17 -6.81 -4.95 50.74
CA ASN A 17 -6.72 -5.25 49.33
C ASN A 17 -5.57 -4.41 48.72
N ASN A 18 -4.49 -5.02 48.35
CA ASN A 18 -3.48 -4.40 47.51
C ASN A 18 -4.00 -4.42 46.07
N SER A 19 -4.63 -3.31 45.66
CA SER A 19 -4.53 -2.87 44.29
C SER A 19 -3.05 -2.51 44.04
N THR A 20 -2.36 -3.26 43.23
CA THR A 20 -1.06 -2.90 42.71
C THR A 20 -1.24 -1.66 41.84
N GLU A 21 -1.06 -0.48 42.39
CA GLU A 21 -0.84 0.75 41.62
C GLU A 21 0.43 0.54 40.82
N THR A 22 0.27 0.26 39.53
CA THR A 22 1.35 0.27 38.57
C THR A 22 1.83 1.72 38.42
N LYS A 23 3.06 2.00 38.81
CA LYS A 23 3.71 3.30 38.56
C LYS A 23 3.68 3.57 37.06
N SER A 24 3.11 4.68 36.65
CA SER A 24 3.27 5.24 35.31
C SER A 24 4.72 5.69 35.17
N GLU A 25 5.54 4.98 34.39
CA GLU A 25 6.86 5.44 34.01
C GLU A 25 6.74 6.40 32.82
N GLN A 26 6.89 7.67 33.06
CA GLN A 26 7.20 8.68 32.05
C GLN A 26 8.73 8.75 31.94
N LEU A 27 9.29 8.12 30.92
CA LEU A 27 10.73 8.18 30.64
C LEU A 27 11.08 9.53 30.01
N SER A 28 12.00 10.26 30.62
CA SER A 28 12.60 11.48 30.04
C SER A 28 13.54 11.06 28.89
N GLY A 29 13.14 11.32 27.64
CA GLY A 29 13.93 11.03 26.44
C GLY A 29 13.17 10.31 25.34
N SER A 30 11.87 10.00 25.51
CA SER A 30 11.09 9.35 24.47
C SER A 30 10.71 10.31 23.33
N VAL A 31 10.85 9.85 22.08
CA VAL A 31 10.43 10.57 20.87
C VAL A 31 8.90 10.63 20.80
N ILE A 32 8.24 9.51 21.16
CA ILE A 32 6.78 9.44 21.27
C ILE A 32 6.39 9.37 22.74
N LYS A 33 5.70 10.37 23.26
CA LYS A 33 5.19 10.35 24.63
C LYS A 33 4.08 9.32 24.77
N TYR A 34 4.19 8.40 25.71
CA TYR A 34 3.19 7.37 25.96
C TYR A 34 3.01 7.08 27.44
N GLU A 35 1.91 6.42 27.77
CA GLU A 35 1.65 5.82 29.06
C GLU A 35 1.37 4.33 28.86
N LYS A 36 2.04 3.46 29.64
CA LYS A 36 1.89 2.01 29.58
C LYS A 36 1.39 1.45 30.90
N TYR A 37 0.43 0.55 30.84
CA TYR A 37 -0.04 -0.23 31.99
C TYR A 37 -0.56 -1.60 31.55
N GLN A 38 -0.85 -2.49 32.49
CA GLN A 38 -1.34 -3.83 32.21
C GLN A 38 -2.61 -4.11 32.99
N LEU A 39 -3.61 -4.70 32.35
CA LEU A 39 -4.82 -5.19 33.01
C LEU A 39 -4.53 -6.52 33.77
N ALA A 40 -5.40 -6.87 34.72
CA ALA A 40 -5.26 -8.09 35.52
C ALA A 40 -5.23 -9.38 34.67
N ASN A 41 -5.88 -9.38 33.53
CA ASN A 41 -5.87 -10.50 32.57
C ASN A 41 -4.60 -10.58 31.71
N GLY A 42 -3.68 -9.64 31.86
CA GLY A 42 -2.40 -9.62 31.17
C GLY A 42 -2.37 -8.77 29.88
N LEU A 43 -3.47 -8.13 29.49
CA LEU A 43 -3.47 -7.22 28.34
C LEU A 43 -2.58 -6.01 28.62
N THR A 44 -1.58 -5.80 27.80
CA THR A 44 -0.75 -4.59 27.85
C THR A 44 -1.45 -3.47 27.10
N VAL A 45 -1.56 -2.30 27.73
CA VAL A 45 -2.22 -1.12 27.16
C VAL A 45 -1.22 0.03 27.06
N ILE A 46 -1.18 0.68 25.90
CA ILE A 46 -0.34 1.85 25.63
C ILE A 46 -1.24 2.98 25.16
N LEU A 47 -1.11 4.15 25.78
CA LEU A 47 -1.86 5.36 25.43
C LEU A 47 -0.91 6.46 24.98
N HIS A 48 -1.14 7.01 23.80
CA HIS A 48 -0.45 8.16 23.23
C HIS A 48 -1.44 9.30 23.00
N GLU A 49 -1.26 10.42 23.70
CA GLU A 49 -2.09 11.60 23.55
C GLU A 49 -1.50 12.55 22.51
N ASP A 50 -2.25 12.82 21.46
CA ASP A 50 -1.91 13.73 20.37
C ASP A 50 -3.18 14.49 19.95
N GLN A 51 -3.23 15.79 20.25
CA GLN A 51 -4.39 16.64 20.06
C GLN A 51 -4.34 17.43 18.73
N SER A 52 -3.39 17.12 17.85
CA SER A 52 -3.20 17.83 16.58
C SER A 52 -4.40 17.69 15.63
N ASP A 53 -4.97 16.48 15.56
CA ASP A 53 -6.16 16.18 14.75
C ASP A 53 -7.24 15.48 15.59
N PRO A 54 -8.54 15.68 15.32
CA PRO A 54 -9.62 15.04 16.08
C PRO A 54 -9.84 13.57 15.69
N LEU A 55 -8.75 12.82 15.63
CA LEU A 55 -8.66 11.42 15.26
C LEU A 55 -8.15 10.56 16.41
N VAL A 56 -8.47 9.28 16.33
CA VAL A 56 -7.86 8.25 17.16
C VAL A 56 -7.60 7.00 16.34
N GLU A 57 -6.43 6.42 16.58
CA GLU A 57 -6.06 5.07 16.11
C GLU A 57 -6.17 4.11 17.28
N VAL A 58 -6.87 3.00 17.05
CA VAL A 58 -6.92 1.84 17.96
C VAL A 58 -6.26 0.67 17.24
N ASN A 59 -5.22 0.12 17.83
CA ASN A 59 -4.48 -1.02 17.29
C ASN A 59 -4.39 -2.13 18.34
N ILE A 60 -4.82 -3.33 17.98
CA ILE A 60 -4.57 -4.54 18.76
C ILE A 60 -3.60 -5.42 17.99
N THR A 61 -2.43 -5.65 18.56
CA THR A 61 -1.41 -6.55 18.00
C THR A 61 -1.28 -7.80 18.85
N TYR A 62 -1.50 -8.96 18.25
CA TYR A 62 -1.26 -10.27 18.85
C TYR A 62 0.11 -10.79 18.43
N HIS A 63 0.89 -11.33 19.38
CA HIS A 63 2.19 -11.96 19.10
C HIS A 63 2.00 -13.37 18.54
N VAL A 64 1.29 -13.44 17.42
CA VAL A 64 1.00 -14.66 16.66
C VAL A 64 0.96 -14.34 15.17
N GLY A 65 1.65 -15.13 14.39
CA GLY A 65 1.64 -15.12 12.93
C GLY A 65 1.89 -16.54 12.43
N SER A 66 2.22 -16.69 11.16
CA SER A 66 2.43 -18.02 10.57
C SER A 66 3.57 -18.80 11.23
N ALA A 67 4.51 -18.14 11.89
CA ALA A 67 5.57 -18.81 12.65
C ALA A 67 5.08 -19.59 13.89
N ARG A 68 3.83 -19.46 14.27
CA ARG A 68 3.22 -20.18 15.39
C ARG A 68 2.33 -21.35 14.93
N GLU A 69 2.24 -21.54 13.62
CA GLU A 69 1.52 -22.66 12.99
C GLU A 69 2.31 -23.96 13.10
N GLU A 70 1.67 -25.05 12.74
CA GLU A 70 2.27 -26.38 12.72
C GLU A 70 2.44 -26.83 11.26
N LEU A 71 3.45 -27.65 11.00
CA LEU A 71 3.68 -28.22 9.67
C LEU A 71 2.42 -28.98 9.20
N GLY A 72 1.97 -28.72 7.97
CA GLY A 72 0.74 -29.27 7.41
C GLY A 72 -0.54 -28.53 7.83
N ARG A 73 -0.42 -27.41 8.54
CA ARG A 73 -1.51 -26.51 8.97
C ARG A 73 -1.14 -25.05 8.74
N SER A 74 -0.50 -24.77 7.60
CA SER A 74 -0.11 -23.41 7.24
C SER A 74 -1.31 -22.54 6.83
N GLY A 75 -1.18 -21.23 7.05
CA GLY A 75 -2.21 -20.23 6.71
C GLY A 75 -3.22 -19.98 7.83
N PHE A 76 -3.13 -20.62 9.00
CA PHE A 76 -4.10 -20.46 10.09
C PHE A 76 -4.15 -19.07 10.66
N ALA A 77 -3.00 -18.44 10.88
CA ALA A 77 -2.96 -17.07 11.40
C ALA A 77 -3.63 -16.09 10.44
N HIS A 78 -3.36 -16.21 9.14
CA HIS A 78 -3.99 -15.40 8.11
C HIS A 78 -5.48 -15.75 7.93
N PHE A 79 -5.84 -17.02 7.90
CA PHE A 79 -7.24 -17.43 7.85
C PHE A 79 -8.01 -16.91 9.07
N PHE A 80 -7.37 -16.91 10.25
CA PHE A 80 -8.00 -16.37 11.44
C PHE A 80 -8.15 -14.85 11.38
N GLU A 81 -7.23 -14.14 10.73
CA GLU A 81 -7.39 -12.71 10.43
C GLU A 81 -8.74 -12.45 9.73
N HIS A 82 -9.07 -13.23 8.69
CA HIS A 82 -10.35 -13.14 7.99
C HIS A 82 -11.55 -13.42 8.91
N MET A 83 -11.46 -14.50 9.68
CA MET A 83 -12.54 -14.90 10.60
C MET A 83 -12.85 -13.86 11.67
N MET A 84 -11.88 -13.05 12.06
CA MET A 84 -12.06 -11.98 13.04
C MET A 84 -12.98 -10.85 12.56
N PHE A 85 -13.30 -10.80 11.28
CA PHE A 85 -14.26 -9.85 10.72
C PHE A 85 -15.66 -10.43 10.48
N GLN A 86 -15.86 -11.72 10.73
CA GLN A 86 -17.11 -12.45 10.46
C GLN A 86 -18.11 -12.38 11.63
N GLY A 87 -18.05 -11.32 12.43
CA GLY A 87 -18.92 -11.09 13.58
C GLY A 87 -18.42 -11.75 14.87
N SER A 88 -19.16 -11.49 15.95
CA SER A 88 -18.93 -12.01 17.30
C SER A 88 -20.28 -12.18 18.01
N GLU A 89 -20.32 -12.48 19.30
CA GLU A 89 -21.60 -12.72 20.00
C GLU A 89 -22.57 -11.53 19.94
N ASN A 90 -22.04 -10.29 20.00
CA ASN A 90 -22.85 -9.07 20.03
C ASN A 90 -22.75 -8.22 18.75
N VAL A 91 -21.96 -8.62 17.81
CA VAL A 91 -21.74 -7.97 16.52
C VAL A 91 -22.09 -8.95 15.41
N ALA A 92 -23.11 -8.63 14.62
CA ALA A 92 -23.55 -9.52 13.55
C ALA A 92 -22.48 -9.66 12.46
N ASP A 93 -22.67 -10.63 11.59
CA ASP A 93 -21.80 -10.87 10.44
C ASP A 93 -21.68 -9.61 9.60
N GLU A 94 -20.46 -9.29 9.14
CA GLU A 94 -20.16 -8.09 8.35
C GLU A 94 -20.43 -6.74 9.06
N GLU A 95 -21.01 -6.75 10.25
CA GLU A 95 -21.42 -5.53 10.94
C GLU A 95 -20.23 -4.72 11.46
N HIS A 96 -19.09 -5.37 11.71
CA HIS A 96 -17.85 -4.70 12.11
C HIS A 96 -17.40 -3.67 11.06
N PHE A 97 -17.32 -4.07 9.79
CA PHE A 97 -17.00 -3.15 8.68
C PHE A 97 -18.03 -2.04 8.52
N LYS A 98 -19.32 -2.38 8.65
CA LYS A 98 -20.41 -1.42 8.58
C LYS A 98 -20.30 -0.36 9.66
N ILE A 99 -20.08 -0.75 10.92
CA ILE A 99 -20.00 0.18 12.07
C ILE A 99 -18.81 1.15 11.89
N VAL A 100 -17.64 0.66 11.49
CA VAL A 100 -16.47 1.54 11.27
C VAL A 100 -16.67 2.44 10.04
N THR A 101 -17.33 1.95 8.99
CA THR A 101 -17.70 2.77 7.83
C THR A 101 -18.70 3.87 8.22
N GLU A 102 -19.74 3.56 8.99
CA GLU A 102 -20.69 4.55 9.53
C GLU A 102 -20.00 5.59 10.41
N ALA A 103 -18.96 5.17 11.12
CA ALA A 103 -18.13 6.06 11.93
C ALA A 103 -17.24 7.00 11.08
N GLY A 104 -17.24 6.86 9.76
CA GLY A 104 -16.34 7.61 8.85
C GLY A 104 -14.88 7.20 9.00
N GLY A 105 -14.62 6.03 9.56
CA GLY A 105 -13.30 5.50 9.81
C GLY A 105 -12.75 4.65 8.67
N SER A 106 -11.51 4.23 8.85
CA SER A 106 -10.84 3.19 8.07
C SER A 106 -10.38 2.08 9.01
N MET A 107 -10.37 0.85 8.51
CA MET A 107 -9.91 -0.31 9.27
C MET A 107 -9.23 -1.32 8.38
N ASN A 108 -8.35 -2.13 8.96
CA ASN A 108 -7.78 -3.30 8.31
C ASN A 108 -7.24 -4.29 9.33
N GLY A 109 -6.89 -5.49 8.85
CA GLY A 109 -6.05 -6.46 9.52
C GLY A 109 -4.78 -6.71 8.72
N SER A 110 -3.75 -7.26 9.35
CA SER A 110 -2.60 -7.81 8.65
C SER A 110 -1.96 -8.94 9.44
N THR A 111 -1.51 -9.96 8.72
CA THR A 111 -0.76 -11.08 9.27
C THR A 111 0.58 -11.20 8.56
N ASN A 112 1.63 -11.39 9.34
CA ASN A 112 2.94 -11.80 8.84
C ASN A 112 3.44 -13.05 9.60
N ALA A 113 4.71 -13.36 9.48
CA ALA A 113 5.24 -14.52 10.16
C ALA A 113 5.16 -14.43 11.70
N ASP A 114 5.26 -13.24 12.28
CA ASP A 114 5.47 -13.08 13.72
C ASP A 114 4.27 -12.48 14.45
N ILE A 115 3.47 -11.63 13.79
CA ILE A 115 2.32 -10.93 14.39
C ILE A 115 1.09 -10.95 13.49
N THR A 116 -0.08 -10.84 14.13
CA THR A 116 -1.35 -10.48 13.52
C THR A 116 -1.88 -9.23 14.22
N ASN A 117 -2.24 -8.20 13.48
CA ASN A 117 -2.78 -6.99 14.06
C ASN A 117 -4.08 -6.54 13.39
N TYR A 118 -4.89 -5.82 14.14
CA TYR A 118 -6.13 -5.20 13.71
C TYR A 118 -6.08 -3.74 14.12
N TYR A 119 -6.40 -2.84 13.21
CA TYR A 119 -6.28 -1.42 13.46
C TYR A 119 -7.37 -0.62 12.78
N GLN A 120 -7.77 0.47 13.44
CA GLN A 120 -8.84 1.34 13.00
C GLN A 120 -8.50 2.78 13.32
N THR A 121 -8.56 3.65 12.31
CA THR A 121 -8.52 5.09 12.48
C THR A 121 -9.94 5.63 12.38
N VAL A 122 -10.41 6.31 13.40
CA VAL A 122 -11.76 6.89 13.45
C VAL A 122 -11.72 8.32 14.01
N PRO A 123 -12.74 9.15 13.76
CA PRO A 123 -12.93 10.39 14.51
C PRO A 123 -13.05 10.10 16.01
N ILE A 124 -12.50 10.97 16.85
CA ILE A 124 -12.40 10.76 18.31
C ILE A 124 -13.74 10.45 18.99
N ASN A 125 -14.85 10.99 18.49
CA ASN A 125 -16.19 10.75 19.01
C ASN A 125 -16.68 9.30 18.85
N GLN A 126 -15.93 8.44 18.15
CA GLN A 126 -16.23 7.03 17.91
C GLN A 126 -15.37 6.08 18.77
N LEU A 127 -14.43 6.59 19.58
CA LEU A 127 -13.47 5.77 20.31
C LEU A 127 -14.13 4.70 21.19
N GLU A 128 -15.16 5.04 21.98
CA GLU A 128 -15.82 4.05 22.84
C GLU A 128 -16.41 2.89 22.03
N LYS A 129 -17.00 3.21 20.88
CA LYS A 129 -17.59 2.21 19.97
C LYS A 129 -16.53 1.24 19.42
N VAL A 130 -15.38 1.76 19.01
CA VAL A 130 -14.28 0.93 18.48
C VAL A 130 -13.68 0.06 19.59
N LEU A 131 -13.54 0.58 20.81
CA LEU A 131 -13.08 -0.23 21.94
C LEU A 131 -14.05 -1.35 22.29
N TRP A 132 -15.36 -1.09 22.19
CA TRP A 132 -16.39 -2.10 22.36
C TRP A 132 -16.30 -3.19 21.28
N LEU A 133 -16.15 -2.82 19.98
CA LEU A 133 -15.96 -3.75 18.87
C LEU A 133 -14.74 -4.64 19.08
N GLU A 134 -13.60 -4.06 19.41
CA GLU A 134 -12.35 -4.79 19.60
C GLU A 134 -12.41 -5.75 20.80
N ALA A 135 -13.05 -5.33 21.89
CA ALA A 135 -13.23 -6.18 23.06
C ALA A 135 -14.19 -7.34 22.78
N ASP A 136 -15.26 -7.08 22.00
CA ASP A 136 -16.20 -8.13 21.61
C ASP A 136 -15.53 -9.17 20.71
N ARG A 137 -14.74 -8.72 19.73
CA ARG A 137 -13.92 -9.59 18.90
C ARG A 137 -12.90 -10.41 19.72
N MET A 138 -12.22 -9.80 20.68
CA MET A 138 -11.21 -10.49 21.51
C MET A 138 -11.81 -11.57 22.42
N GLY A 139 -12.96 -11.29 23.03
CA GLY A 139 -13.54 -12.15 24.06
C GLY A 139 -14.66 -13.05 23.59
N PHE A 140 -15.42 -12.67 22.57
CA PHE A 140 -16.71 -13.28 22.24
C PHE A 140 -16.83 -13.73 20.77
N LEU A 141 -15.70 -13.93 20.08
CA LEU A 141 -15.66 -14.32 18.69
C LEU A 141 -16.13 -15.76 18.45
N LEU A 142 -15.66 -16.70 19.28
CA LEU A 142 -15.72 -18.13 18.95
C LEU A 142 -17.14 -18.68 18.79
N ASP A 143 -18.13 -18.07 19.44
CA ASP A 143 -19.55 -18.46 19.30
C ASP A 143 -20.10 -18.12 17.90
N ALA A 144 -19.57 -17.06 17.27
CA ALA A 144 -19.94 -16.64 15.92
C ALA A 144 -19.23 -17.42 14.81
N VAL A 145 -18.16 -18.17 15.11
CA VAL A 145 -17.41 -18.97 14.14
C VAL A 145 -18.16 -20.27 13.85
N THR A 146 -18.94 -20.28 12.76
CA THR A 146 -19.71 -21.43 12.29
C THR A 146 -18.98 -22.19 11.19
N GLN A 147 -19.42 -23.43 10.89
CA GLN A 147 -18.87 -24.20 9.77
C GLN A 147 -19.12 -23.50 8.44
N GLU A 148 -20.27 -22.86 8.25
CA GLU A 148 -20.62 -22.14 7.02
C GLU A 148 -19.67 -20.97 6.75
N LYS A 149 -19.44 -20.11 7.75
CA LYS A 149 -18.48 -19.01 7.67
C LYS A 149 -17.05 -19.49 7.42
N PHE A 150 -16.68 -20.58 8.10
CA PHE A 150 -15.37 -21.21 7.89
C PHE A 150 -15.16 -21.64 6.44
N GLU A 151 -16.15 -22.35 5.83
CA GLU A 151 -16.04 -22.79 4.43
C GLU A 151 -15.99 -21.60 3.47
N ASN A 152 -16.81 -20.57 3.69
CA ASN A 152 -16.83 -19.38 2.85
C ASN A 152 -15.48 -18.64 2.92
N GLN A 153 -14.95 -18.42 4.12
CA GLN A 153 -13.65 -17.75 4.26
C GLN A 153 -12.48 -18.61 3.78
N ARG A 154 -12.57 -19.93 3.83
CA ARG A 154 -11.60 -20.84 3.18
C ARG A 154 -11.50 -20.56 1.69
N GLU A 155 -12.64 -20.50 0.98
CA GLU A 155 -12.65 -20.19 -0.44
C GLU A 155 -12.17 -18.77 -0.73
N THR A 156 -12.49 -17.80 0.13
CA THR A 156 -12.00 -16.42 0.02
C THR A 156 -10.47 -16.35 0.13
N VAL A 157 -9.86 -17.04 1.10
CA VAL A 157 -8.39 -17.10 1.26
C VAL A 157 -7.73 -17.81 0.06
N LYS A 158 -8.34 -18.89 -0.46
CA LYS A 158 -7.86 -19.57 -1.66
C LYS A 158 -7.93 -18.67 -2.90
N ASN A 159 -8.99 -17.88 -3.04
CA ASN A 159 -9.12 -16.91 -4.12
C ASN A 159 -8.09 -15.78 -3.99
N GLU A 160 -7.82 -15.31 -2.77
CA GLU A 160 -6.77 -14.34 -2.51
C GLU A 160 -5.39 -14.89 -2.87
N ARG A 161 -5.08 -16.13 -2.49
CA ARG A 161 -3.84 -16.79 -2.90
C ARG A 161 -3.74 -16.87 -4.42
N GLY A 162 -4.82 -17.26 -5.08
CA GLY A 162 -4.91 -17.26 -6.54
C GLY A 162 -4.57 -15.89 -7.14
N GLN A 163 -5.15 -14.83 -6.59
CA GLN A 163 -4.96 -13.47 -7.08
C GLN A 163 -3.57 -12.90 -6.78
N ARG A 164 -3.04 -13.13 -5.57
CA ARG A 164 -1.80 -12.47 -5.10
C ARG A 164 -0.53 -13.28 -5.31
N VAL A 165 -0.66 -14.60 -5.47
CA VAL A 165 0.48 -15.51 -5.55
C VAL A 165 0.46 -16.29 -6.86
N ASP A 166 -0.54 -17.14 -7.07
CA ASP A 166 -0.49 -18.15 -8.13
C ASP A 166 -0.67 -17.55 -9.54
N ASN A 167 -1.39 -16.44 -9.70
CA ASN A 167 -1.59 -15.72 -10.97
C ASN A 167 -0.66 -14.53 -11.18
N GLN A 168 0.19 -14.19 -10.20
CA GLN A 168 1.10 -13.07 -10.35
C GLN A 168 2.44 -13.52 -10.94
N PRO A 169 2.99 -12.78 -11.91
CA PRO A 169 4.38 -12.98 -12.31
C PRO A 169 5.32 -12.93 -11.10
N TYR A 170 6.19 -13.91 -10.96
CA TYR A 170 7.11 -14.09 -9.82
C TYR A 170 6.42 -14.33 -8.45
N GLY A 171 5.12 -14.64 -8.40
CA GLY A 171 4.36 -14.70 -7.15
C GLY A 171 4.85 -15.77 -6.18
N LEU A 172 5.36 -16.90 -6.66
CA LEU A 172 5.90 -17.98 -5.85
C LEU A 172 7.33 -17.72 -5.30
N ARG A 173 7.95 -16.61 -5.64
CA ARG A 173 9.35 -16.31 -5.30
C ARG A 173 9.67 -16.46 -3.81
N PHE A 174 8.87 -15.83 -2.96
CA PHE A 174 9.11 -15.84 -1.52
C PHE A 174 8.88 -17.22 -0.89
N GLU A 175 7.83 -17.89 -1.32
CA GLU A 175 7.49 -19.23 -0.85
C GLU A 175 8.62 -20.23 -1.17
N ARG A 176 9.05 -20.27 -2.43
CA ARG A 176 10.12 -21.18 -2.88
C ARG A 176 11.47 -20.84 -2.26
N THR A 177 11.74 -19.57 -2.02
CA THR A 177 12.96 -19.17 -1.29
C THR A 177 12.92 -19.65 0.16
N GLY A 178 11.79 -19.46 0.87
CA GLY A 178 11.63 -19.90 2.26
C GLY A 178 11.78 -21.41 2.42
N GLU A 179 11.14 -22.19 1.54
CA GLU A 179 11.25 -23.66 1.50
C GLU A 179 12.68 -24.16 1.25
N ALA A 180 13.45 -23.40 0.45
CA ALA A 180 14.82 -23.75 0.14
C ALA A 180 15.83 -23.23 1.18
N LEU A 181 15.53 -22.17 1.91
CA LEU A 181 16.44 -21.56 2.87
C LEU A 181 16.37 -22.26 4.25
N TYR A 182 15.15 -22.47 4.72
CA TYR A 182 14.89 -23.01 6.06
C TYR A 182 14.75 -24.52 6.04
N PRO A 183 15.19 -25.22 7.10
CA PRO A 183 14.90 -26.66 7.22
C PRO A 183 13.41 -26.90 7.41
N GLU A 184 12.94 -28.06 7.00
CA GLU A 184 11.55 -28.48 7.23
C GLU A 184 11.17 -28.38 8.71
N GLY A 185 10.00 -27.81 8.99
CA GLY A 185 9.52 -27.55 10.35
C GLY A 185 10.07 -26.27 10.99
N HIS A 186 10.97 -25.54 10.32
CA HIS A 186 11.35 -24.22 10.78
C HIS A 186 10.16 -23.24 10.60
N PRO A 187 9.86 -22.35 11.58
CA PRO A 187 8.71 -21.44 11.52
C PRO A 187 8.60 -20.57 10.26
N TYR A 188 9.68 -20.35 9.57
CA TYR A 188 9.71 -19.54 8.32
C TYR A 188 9.85 -20.38 7.05
N SER A 189 9.65 -21.71 7.13
CA SER A 189 9.74 -22.60 5.97
C SER A 189 8.43 -22.74 5.18
N TRP A 190 7.38 -22.05 5.55
CA TRP A 190 6.09 -22.01 4.84
C TRP A 190 5.55 -20.60 4.64
N SER A 191 4.60 -20.49 3.72
CA SER A 191 3.98 -19.21 3.35
C SER A 191 2.93 -18.77 4.37
N THR A 192 2.88 -17.48 4.69
CA THR A 192 1.87 -16.92 5.61
C THR A 192 0.44 -17.07 5.09
N ILE A 193 0.22 -16.98 3.79
CA ILE A 193 -1.11 -17.18 3.21
C ILE A 193 -1.56 -18.65 3.26
N GLY A 194 -0.63 -19.56 3.50
CA GLY A 194 -0.87 -21.00 3.57
C GLY A 194 -0.89 -21.70 2.21
N TYR A 195 -0.81 -23.02 2.25
CA TYR A 195 -0.95 -23.86 1.07
C TYR A 195 -2.39 -24.35 0.93
N VAL A 196 -2.87 -24.48 -0.29
CA VAL A 196 -4.25 -24.95 -0.56
C VAL A 196 -4.50 -26.30 0.09
N GLU A 197 -3.53 -27.21 0.02
CA GLU A 197 -3.59 -28.55 0.61
C GLU A 197 -3.73 -28.50 2.13
N ASP A 198 -3.11 -27.54 2.79
CA ASP A 198 -3.19 -27.36 4.24
C ASP A 198 -4.55 -26.76 4.64
N LEU A 199 -5.02 -25.79 3.87
CA LEU A 199 -6.33 -25.17 4.07
C LEU A 199 -7.48 -26.15 3.86
N ASP A 200 -7.36 -27.10 2.90
CA ASP A 200 -8.39 -28.08 2.59
C ASP A 200 -8.47 -29.22 3.61
N ARG A 201 -7.38 -29.50 4.36
CA ARG A 201 -7.35 -30.63 5.30
C ARG A 201 -7.89 -30.34 6.68
N VAL A 202 -8.14 -29.09 7.04
CA VAL A 202 -8.50 -28.66 8.40
C VAL A 202 -10.01 -28.40 8.56
N ASN A 203 -10.48 -28.40 9.80
CA ASN A 203 -11.86 -28.09 10.14
C ASN A 203 -11.97 -26.83 11.04
N VAL A 204 -13.20 -26.41 11.31
CA VAL A 204 -13.49 -25.24 12.14
C VAL A 204 -12.95 -25.39 13.58
N ASN A 205 -12.86 -26.59 14.12
CA ASN A 205 -12.36 -26.80 15.48
C ASN A 205 -10.85 -26.67 15.57
N ASP A 206 -10.11 -27.03 14.52
CA ASP A 206 -8.67 -26.78 14.43
C ASP A 206 -8.41 -25.27 14.52
N LEU A 207 -9.18 -24.48 13.80
CA LEU A 207 -9.09 -23.02 13.81
C LEU A 207 -9.44 -22.45 15.20
N LYS A 208 -10.53 -22.91 15.81
CA LYS A 208 -10.93 -22.49 17.16
C LYS A 208 -9.87 -22.80 18.22
N LYS A 209 -9.20 -23.97 18.13
CA LYS A 209 -8.07 -24.32 19.01
C LYS A 209 -6.88 -23.39 18.85
N PHE A 210 -6.58 -22.99 17.62
CA PHE A 210 -5.52 -22.03 17.34
C PHE A 210 -5.80 -20.68 18.00
N PHE A 211 -7.04 -20.18 17.91
CA PHE A 211 -7.46 -18.96 18.61
C PHE A 211 -7.28 -19.06 20.12
N GLN A 212 -7.82 -20.10 20.75
CA GLN A 212 -7.72 -20.28 22.21
C GLN A 212 -6.28 -20.30 22.69
N LYS A 213 -5.36 -20.83 21.87
CA LYS A 213 -3.94 -20.94 22.22
C LYS A 213 -3.23 -19.59 22.11
N TRP A 214 -3.57 -18.76 21.13
CA TRP A 214 -2.71 -17.64 20.74
C TRP A 214 -3.34 -16.26 20.90
N TYR A 215 -4.68 -16.12 20.85
CA TYR A 215 -5.36 -14.82 20.83
C TYR A 215 -5.87 -14.36 22.21
N GLY A 216 -5.26 -14.85 23.28
CA GLY A 216 -5.57 -14.38 24.63
C GLY A 216 -5.04 -12.97 24.90
N PRO A 217 -5.68 -12.18 25.81
CA PRO A 217 -5.25 -10.82 26.14
C PRO A 217 -3.81 -10.72 26.65
N ASN A 218 -3.30 -11.77 27.32
CA ASN A 218 -1.88 -11.83 27.76
C ASN A 218 -0.87 -12.02 26.63
N ASN A 219 -1.30 -12.27 25.40
CA ASN A 219 -0.47 -12.32 24.18
C ASN A 219 -0.76 -11.14 23.24
N ALA A 220 -1.41 -10.10 23.75
CA ALA A 220 -1.83 -8.93 22.97
C ALA A 220 -1.34 -7.61 23.56
N VAL A 221 -1.19 -6.63 22.69
CA VAL A 221 -0.95 -5.22 23.03
C VAL A 221 -2.04 -4.38 22.40
N LEU A 222 -2.78 -3.65 23.25
CA LEU A 222 -3.72 -2.63 22.83
C LEU A 222 -3.03 -1.26 22.86
N THR A 223 -2.82 -0.66 21.70
CA THR A 223 -2.23 0.67 21.57
C THR A 223 -3.28 1.64 21.05
N ILE A 224 -3.49 2.75 21.78
CA ILE A 224 -4.46 3.78 21.44
C ILE A 224 -3.74 5.11 21.37
N GLY A 225 -3.84 5.80 20.25
CA GLY A 225 -3.21 7.12 20.06
C GLY A 225 -4.13 8.11 19.39
N GLY A 226 -3.92 9.40 19.65
CA GLY A 226 -4.68 10.50 19.07
C GLY A 226 -5.28 11.46 20.11
N ALA A 227 -6.34 12.14 19.72
CA ALA A 227 -6.99 13.20 20.55
C ALA A 227 -7.76 12.65 21.74
N ILE A 228 -7.15 11.74 22.50
CA ILE A 228 -7.78 11.01 23.60
C ILE A 228 -7.79 11.80 24.92
N ASP A 229 -8.84 11.59 25.73
CA ASP A 229 -8.80 11.80 27.17
C ASP A 229 -8.36 10.50 27.85
N LYS A 230 -7.15 10.51 28.43
CA LYS A 230 -6.56 9.31 29.01
C LYS A 230 -7.39 8.72 30.15
N ALA A 231 -8.01 9.55 30.99
CA ALA A 231 -8.79 9.06 32.12
C ALA A 231 -10.06 8.34 31.64
N GLN A 232 -10.76 8.94 30.69
CA GLN A 232 -11.95 8.36 30.08
C GLN A 232 -11.60 7.11 29.28
N THR A 233 -10.51 7.14 28.50
CA THR A 233 -10.05 5.99 27.71
C THR A 233 -9.71 4.79 28.60
N LYS A 234 -8.99 5.02 29.72
CA LYS A 234 -8.74 3.97 30.72
C LYS A 234 -10.01 3.37 31.28
N ALA A 235 -11.00 4.20 31.60
CA ALA A 235 -12.28 3.73 32.10
C ALA A 235 -13.01 2.83 31.08
N TRP A 236 -12.97 3.18 29.79
CA TRP A 236 -13.54 2.33 28.73
C TRP A 236 -12.73 1.04 28.52
N VAL A 237 -11.40 1.12 28.54
CA VAL A 237 -10.55 -0.09 28.43
C VAL A 237 -10.84 -1.04 29.59
N GLU A 238 -10.90 -0.55 30.81
CA GLU A 238 -11.25 -1.37 31.99
C GLU A 238 -12.66 -1.98 31.85
N LYS A 239 -13.66 -1.17 31.43
CA LYS A 239 -15.05 -1.61 31.24
C LYS A 239 -15.14 -2.77 30.26
N TYR A 240 -14.48 -2.66 29.08
CA TYR A 240 -14.71 -3.60 27.98
C TYR A 240 -13.74 -4.80 27.98
N PHE A 241 -12.51 -4.61 28.45
CA PHE A 241 -11.47 -5.64 28.31
C PHE A 241 -11.16 -6.40 29.61
N ALA A 242 -11.44 -5.83 30.80
CA ALA A 242 -10.98 -6.43 32.05
C ALA A 242 -11.67 -7.78 32.40
N THR A 243 -12.89 -8.01 31.89
CA THR A 243 -13.64 -9.26 32.13
C THR A 243 -13.22 -10.40 31.20
N ILE A 244 -12.49 -10.12 30.13
CA ILE A 244 -12.00 -11.13 29.19
C ILE A 244 -10.97 -12.00 29.92
N PRO A 245 -11.15 -13.34 29.93
CA PRO A 245 -10.23 -14.24 30.64
C PRO A 245 -8.81 -14.18 30.08
N ARG A 246 -7.82 -14.35 30.96
CA ARG A 246 -6.43 -14.57 30.56
C ARG A 246 -6.33 -15.85 29.72
N GLY A 247 -5.64 -15.78 28.58
CA GLY A 247 -5.32 -16.94 27.77
C GLY A 247 -4.21 -17.82 28.39
N PRO A 248 -3.90 -18.95 27.75
CA PRO A 248 -2.74 -19.79 28.13
C PRO A 248 -1.44 -19.00 28.13
N GLU A 249 -0.45 -19.47 28.87
CA GLU A 249 0.90 -18.87 28.80
C GLU A 249 1.55 -19.22 27.45
N VAL A 250 2.06 -18.18 26.79
CA VAL A 250 2.73 -18.30 25.50
C VAL A 250 4.24 -18.29 25.70
N THR A 251 4.89 -19.37 25.27
CA THR A 251 6.36 -19.44 25.28
C THR A 251 6.92 -18.68 24.09
N LYS A 252 7.87 -17.79 24.33
CA LYS A 252 8.60 -17.09 23.25
C LYS A 252 9.36 -18.12 22.41
N ALA A 253 9.29 -17.96 21.09
CA ALA A 253 10.08 -18.77 20.18
C ALA A 253 11.57 -18.42 20.28
N GLU A 254 12.42 -19.43 20.21
CA GLU A 254 13.86 -19.23 20.20
C GLU A 254 14.31 -18.64 18.86
N LYS A 255 15.32 -17.78 18.90
CA LYS A 255 15.95 -17.23 17.69
C LYS A 255 16.62 -18.37 16.92
N ALA A 256 16.29 -18.51 15.65
CA ALA A 256 16.67 -19.66 14.83
C ALA A 256 17.19 -19.28 13.44
N PRO A 257 18.31 -18.56 13.32
CA PRO A 257 18.90 -18.25 12.01
C PRO A 257 19.19 -19.51 11.22
N ALA A 258 18.84 -19.52 9.93
CA ALA A 258 19.11 -20.66 9.06
C ALA A 258 20.62 -20.87 8.85
N LYS A 259 20.99 -22.11 8.53
CA LYS A 259 22.36 -22.50 8.18
C LYS A 259 22.34 -23.39 6.95
N LEU A 260 23.14 -23.04 5.95
CA LEU A 260 23.31 -23.83 4.75
C LEU A 260 24.70 -24.48 4.75
N ALA A 261 24.73 -25.78 4.50
CA ALA A 261 25.99 -26.50 4.35
C ALA A 261 26.62 -26.27 2.95
N GLU A 262 25.78 -26.06 1.94
CA GLU A 262 26.13 -25.83 0.56
C GLU A 262 25.13 -24.90 -0.12
N THR A 263 25.50 -24.35 -1.26
CA THR A 263 24.58 -23.53 -2.07
C THR A 263 23.51 -24.41 -2.73
N ARG A 264 22.25 -23.98 -2.60
CA ARG A 264 21.08 -24.63 -3.19
C ARG A 264 20.63 -23.86 -4.43
N PHE A 265 20.58 -24.54 -5.55
CA PHE A 265 20.08 -24.02 -6.81
C PHE A 265 18.66 -24.54 -7.05
N ILE A 266 17.74 -23.64 -7.26
CA ILE A 266 16.34 -23.93 -7.60
C ILE A 266 15.92 -23.14 -8.85
N THR A 267 15.12 -23.76 -9.68
CA THR A 267 14.61 -23.15 -10.92
C THR A 267 13.08 -23.20 -10.90
N LEU A 268 12.48 -22.07 -11.22
CA LEU A 268 11.04 -21.90 -11.38
C LEU A 268 10.78 -21.39 -12.81
N GLU A 269 10.01 -22.14 -13.58
CA GLU A 269 9.45 -21.65 -14.85
C GLU A 269 8.14 -20.94 -14.57
N ASP A 270 7.99 -19.72 -15.12
CA ASP A 270 6.84 -18.86 -14.80
C ASP A 270 6.41 -18.07 -16.06
N LYS A 271 5.17 -17.59 -16.04
CA LYS A 271 4.58 -16.75 -17.09
C LYS A 271 5.16 -15.34 -17.09
N VAL A 272 6.46 -15.22 -17.26
CA VAL A 272 7.20 -13.96 -17.25
C VAL A 272 7.89 -13.73 -18.59
N HIS A 273 8.18 -12.47 -18.91
CA HIS A 273 9.05 -12.10 -20.02
C HIS A 273 10.51 -11.96 -19.54
N LEU A 274 10.71 -11.37 -18.39
CA LEU A 274 12.02 -11.06 -17.85
C LEU A 274 12.50 -12.17 -16.90
N PRO A 275 13.66 -12.80 -17.16
CA PRO A 275 14.27 -13.68 -16.17
C PRO A 275 14.66 -12.93 -14.89
N LEU A 276 14.51 -13.58 -13.74
CA LEU A 276 14.89 -13.04 -12.44
C LEU A 276 15.90 -13.96 -11.76
N LEU A 277 16.97 -13.37 -11.27
CA LEU A 277 17.94 -14.02 -10.39
C LEU A 277 17.79 -13.46 -8.98
N GLN A 278 17.59 -14.36 -8.00
CA GLN A 278 17.66 -14.00 -6.59
C GLN A 278 18.66 -14.89 -5.87
N ILE A 279 19.55 -14.28 -5.09
CA ILE A 279 20.50 -14.95 -4.21
C ILE A 279 20.13 -14.56 -2.77
N THR A 280 19.85 -15.56 -1.93
CA THR A 280 19.44 -15.34 -0.54
C THR A 280 20.40 -16.06 0.39
N LEU A 281 21.01 -15.30 1.29
CA LEU A 281 21.96 -15.79 2.29
C LEU A 281 21.34 -15.69 3.68
N PRO A 282 21.44 -16.75 4.52
CA PRO A 282 21.01 -16.67 5.91
C PRO A 282 21.94 -15.76 6.71
N THR A 283 21.37 -14.96 7.63
CA THR A 283 22.15 -14.03 8.45
C THR A 283 21.85 -14.19 9.95
N VAL A 284 21.32 -13.17 10.58
CA VAL A 284 21.10 -13.06 12.03
C VAL A 284 19.60 -13.15 12.36
N TYR A 285 19.12 -12.41 13.34
CA TYR A 285 17.72 -12.21 13.72
C TYR A 285 17.52 -10.74 14.08
N ALA A 286 16.29 -10.26 14.10
CA ALA A 286 15.99 -8.85 14.40
C ALA A 286 16.58 -8.40 15.75
N LYS A 287 17.12 -7.18 15.79
CA LYS A 287 17.83 -6.59 16.93
C LYS A 287 19.17 -7.25 17.30
N HIS A 288 19.71 -8.14 16.46
CA HIS A 288 21.08 -8.62 16.62
C HIS A 288 22.09 -7.47 16.44
N PRO A 289 23.22 -7.45 17.18
CA PRO A 289 24.21 -6.37 17.04
C PRO A 289 24.79 -6.18 15.62
N ASP A 290 24.80 -7.22 14.80
CA ASP A 290 25.27 -7.17 13.41
C ASP A 290 24.21 -6.68 12.41
N GLU A 291 22.92 -6.58 12.81
CA GLU A 291 21.82 -6.18 11.92
C GLU A 291 22.06 -4.81 11.26
N PRO A 292 22.36 -3.71 12.00
CA PRO A 292 22.53 -2.40 11.37
C PRO A 292 23.67 -2.36 10.35
N ALA A 293 24.75 -3.09 10.59
CA ALA A 293 25.87 -3.15 9.64
C ALA A 293 25.50 -3.94 8.38
N LEU A 294 24.63 -4.96 8.48
CA LEU A 294 24.11 -5.71 7.34
C LEU A 294 23.13 -4.86 6.51
N ASP A 295 22.30 -4.03 7.15
CA ASP A 295 21.42 -3.10 6.47
C ASP A 295 22.20 -2.03 5.69
N VAL A 296 23.26 -1.48 6.30
CA VAL A 296 24.20 -0.56 5.62
C VAL A 296 24.88 -1.26 4.44
N LEU A 297 25.31 -2.50 4.60
CA LEU A 297 25.91 -3.28 3.50
C LEU A 297 24.91 -3.47 2.34
N ALA A 298 23.65 -3.76 2.66
CA ALA A 298 22.60 -3.92 1.66
C ALA A 298 22.37 -2.62 0.89
N ASP A 299 22.31 -1.49 1.56
CA ASP A 299 22.18 -0.17 0.92
C ASP A 299 23.35 0.14 0.00
N ILE A 300 24.59 -0.08 0.40
CA ILE A 300 25.77 0.11 -0.43
C ILE A 300 25.74 -0.76 -1.68
N LEU A 301 25.32 -2.03 -1.54
CA LEU A 301 25.31 -2.96 -2.65
C LEU A 301 24.13 -2.72 -3.60
N GLY A 302 22.93 -2.41 -3.10
CA GLY A 302 21.72 -2.35 -3.92
C GLY A 302 20.69 -1.28 -3.54
N GLY A 303 21.04 -0.26 -2.75
CA GLY A 303 20.18 0.85 -2.34
C GLY A 303 20.03 1.95 -3.39
N GLY A 304 19.45 1.67 -4.55
CA GLY A 304 19.15 2.69 -5.56
C GLY A 304 20.31 3.06 -6.49
N LYS A 305 20.26 4.26 -7.10
CA LYS A 305 21.19 4.69 -8.18
C LYS A 305 22.65 4.85 -7.75
N THR A 306 22.91 4.99 -6.45
CA THR A 306 24.26 5.13 -5.89
C THR A 306 24.96 3.80 -5.62
N SER A 307 24.23 2.69 -5.72
CA SER A 307 24.68 1.35 -5.36
C SER A 307 25.56 0.70 -6.44
N LEU A 308 26.36 -0.28 -6.01
CA LEU A 308 27.26 -1.00 -6.91
C LEU A 308 26.50 -1.90 -7.90
N LEU A 309 25.40 -2.53 -7.49
CA LEU A 309 24.57 -3.32 -8.39
C LEU A 309 23.92 -2.45 -9.47
N TYR A 310 23.41 -1.26 -9.11
CA TYR A 310 22.91 -0.32 -10.10
C TYR A 310 23.99 0.04 -11.13
N LYS A 311 25.16 0.43 -10.67
CA LYS A 311 26.31 0.77 -11.54
C LYS A 311 26.65 -0.37 -12.51
N ASN A 312 26.79 -1.59 -11.98
CA ASN A 312 27.33 -2.70 -12.76
C ASN A 312 26.29 -3.40 -13.64
N MET A 313 24.99 -3.29 -13.30
CA MET A 313 23.93 -3.99 -14.02
C MET A 313 22.97 -3.04 -14.72
N VAL A 314 22.33 -2.10 -13.96
CA VAL A 314 21.26 -1.27 -14.50
C VAL A 314 21.81 -0.18 -15.41
N GLN A 315 22.86 0.51 -14.99
CA GLN A 315 23.49 1.56 -15.79
C GLN A 315 24.08 1.02 -17.11
N ASN A 316 24.53 -0.25 -17.10
CA ASN A 316 25.01 -0.95 -18.30
C ASN A 316 23.88 -1.61 -19.12
N GLY A 317 22.64 -1.50 -18.69
CA GLY A 317 21.46 -2.05 -19.37
C GLY A 317 21.37 -3.57 -19.34
N LEU A 318 22.11 -4.26 -18.45
CA LEU A 318 22.10 -5.72 -18.30
C LEU A 318 20.91 -6.18 -17.46
N ALA A 319 20.41 -5.33 -16.60
CA ALA A 319 19.21 -5.54 -15.82
C ALA A 319 18.33 -4.28 -15.85
N LEU A 320 17.01 -4.46 -15.73
CA LEU A 320 16.07 -3.37 -15.56
C LEU A 320 16.10 -2.87 -14.13
N GLN A 321 16.26 -3.81 -13.20
CA GLN A 321 16.34 -3.55 -11.76
C GLN A 321 17.41 -4.46 -11.15
N ALA A 322 18.12 -3.91 -10.18
CA ALA A 322 19.03 -4.65 -9.32
C ALA A 322 18.90 -4.09 -7.90
N PHE A 323 18.85 -4.97 -6.94
CA PHE A 323 18.51 -4.64 -5.57
C PHE A 323 19.30 -5.52 -4.58
N ALA A 324 19.66 -4.97 -3.43
CA ALA A 324 20.09 -5.73 -2.27
C ALA A 324 19.26 -5.28 -1.06
N GLY A 325 18.95 -6.22 -0.16
CA GLY A 325 18.19 -5.95 1.05
C GLY A 325 18.52 -6.94 2.17
N HIS A 326 18.23 -6.53 3.39
CA HIS A 326 18.42 -7.37 4.57
C HIS A 326 17.12 -7.45 5.38
N PRO A 327 16.06 -8.13 4.85
CA PRO A 327 14.81 -8.27 5.59
C PRO A 327 15.03 -9.07 6.86
N CYS A 328 14.69 -8.45 7.98
CA CYS A 328 14.78 -9.04 9.31
C CYS A 328 13.40 -9.35 9.88
N ARG A 329 13.28 -10.57 10.46
CA ARG A 329 12.13 -11.04 11.21
C ARG A 329 12.56 -11.45 12.61
N GLU A 330 11.60 -11.69 13.49
CA GLU A 330 11.88 -11.98 14.90
C GLU A 330 12.91 -13.09 15.09
N LEU A 331 12.80 -14.20 14.36
CA LEU A 331 13.59 -15.43 14.60
C LEU A 331 14.81 -15.54 13.69
N ALA A 332 14.77 -14.96 12.48
CA ALA A 332 15.84 -15.07 11.48
C ALA A 332 15.74 -13.95 10.44
N CYS A 333 16.88 -13.50 9.96
CA CYS A 333 17.02 -12.53 8.88
C CYS A 333 17.70 -13.15 7.65
N GLU A 334 17.55 -12.49 6.52
CA GLU A 334 18.08 -12.91 5.23
C GLU A 334 18.81 -11.74 4.56
N PHE A 335 19.90 -12.01 3.85
CA PHE A 335 20.50 -11.03 2.96
C PHE A 335 20.19 -11.42 1.52
N GLN A 336 19.54 -10.55 0.79
CA GLN A 336 19.04 -10.81 -0.56
C GLN A 336 19.75 -9.94 -1.58
N LEU A 337 20.12 -10.55 -2.71
CA LEU A 337 20.59 -9.88 -3.92
C LEU A 337 19.65 -10.30 -5.05
N LEU A 338 19.16 -9.35 -5.81
CA LEU A 338 18.17 -9.58 -6.86
C LEU A 338 18.53 -8.81 -8.12
N ALA A 339 18.34 -9.45 -9.29
CA ALA A 339 18.42 -8.82 -10.59
C ALA A 339 17.26 -9.26 -11.48
N LEU A 340 16.52 -8.28 -12.03
CA LEU A 340 15.55 -8.47 -13.09
C LEU A 340 16.24 -8.21 -14.43
N VAL A 341 16.45 -9.28 -15.18
CA VAL A 341 17.47 -9.36 -16.24
C VAL A 341 16.94 -8.94 -17.60
N ASN A 342 17.73 -8.21 -18.37
CA ASN A 342 17.43 -7.88 -19.76
C ASN A 342 17.81 -9.05 -20.68
N PRO A 343 16.83 -9.81 -21.22
CA PRO A 343 17.09 -10.99 -22.01
C PRO A 343 17.73 -10.70 -23.39
N GLU A 344 17.68 -9.44 -23.86
CA GLU A 344 18.31 -9.06 -25.12
C GLU A 344 19.83 -8.88 -24.99
N LYS A 345 20.30 -8.61 -23.76
CA LYS A 345 21.72 -8.34 -23.49
C LYS A 345 22.43 -9.45 -22.72
N VAL A 346 21.65 -10.31 -22.05
CA VAL A 346 22.18 -11.37 -21.20
C VAL A 346 21.70 -12.73 -21.68
N GLN A 347 22.61 -13.63 -21.94
CA GLN A 347 22.31 -14.96 -22.51
C GLN A 347 21.78 -15.96 -21.49
N GLY A 348 21.88 -15.66 -20.17
CA GLY A 348 21.42 -16.53 -19.10
C GLY A 348 21.80 -16.01 -17.73
N LEU A 349 21.13 -16.51 -16.68
CA LEU A 349 21.31 -16.03 -15.32
C LEU A 349 22.68 -16.35 -14.73
N GLN A 350 23.41 -17.32 -15.28
CA GLN A 350 24.80 -17.58 -14.88
C GLN A 350 25.73 -16.37 -15.12
N GLN A 351 25.53 -15.64 -16.23
CA GLN A 351 26.28 -14.41 -16.50
C GLN A 351 25.97 -13.35 -15.42
N MET A 352 24.71 -13.22 -15.01
CA MET A 352 24.31 -12.29 -13.95
C MET A 352 24.92 -12.66 -12.59
N GLN A 353 24.95 -13.94 -12.26
CA GLN A 353 25.63 -14.40 -11.05
C GLN A 353 27.12 -14.04 -11.07
N THR A 354 27.78 -14.18 -12.23
CA THR A 354 29.18 -13.76 -12.38
C THR A 354 29.35 -12.27 -12.09
N ILE A 355 28.48 -11.41 -12.65
CA ILE A 355 28.51 -9.95 -12.40
C ILE A 355 28.24 -9.61 -10.94
N ILE A 356 27.33 -10.33 -10.26
CA ILE A 356 27.12 -10.17 -8.81
C ILE A 356 28.42 -10.49 -8.07
N ASN A 357 29.06 -11.60 -8.37
CA ASN A 357 30.33 -11.99 -7.73
C ASN A 357 31.45 -10.98 -7.98
N GLU A 358 31.54 -10.43 -9.20
CA GLU A 358 32.47 -9.36 -9.55
C GLU A 358 32.16 -8.07 -8.79
N THR A 359 30.87 -7.74 -8.60
CA THR A 359 30.43 -6.59 -7.81
C THR A 359 30.79 -6.75 -6.33
N LEU A 360 30.63 -7.96 -5.77
CA LEU A 360 31.06 -8.26 -4.39
C LEU A 360 32.60 -8.16 -4.24
N ALA A 361 33.36 -8.60 -5.25
CA ALA A 361 34.82 -8.45 -5.27
C ALA A 361 35.24 -6.98 -5.42
N GLU A 362 34.54 -6.20 -6.23
CA GLU A 362 34.73 -4.74 -6.31
C GLU A 362 34.47 -4.07 -4.96
N PHE A 363 33.38 -4.43 -4.28
CA PHE A 363 33.09 -3.92 -2.94
C PHE A 363 34.19 -4.24 -1.94
N GLU A 364 34.70 -5.48 -1.94
CA GLU A 364 35.82 -5.88 -1.08
C GLU A 364 37.07 -5.04 -1.32
N GLN A 365 37.41 -4.78 -2.59
CA GLN A 365 38.56 -4.00 -2.97
C GLN A 365 38.40 -2.49 -2.70
N ARG A 366 37.17 -1.96 -2.98
CA ARG A 366 36.86 -0.53 -2.78
C ARG A 366 36.74 -0.17 -1.31
N GLY A 367 36.21 -1.09 -0.52
CA GLY A 367 35.78 -0.84 0.85
C GLY A 367 34.60 0.12 0.96
N VAL A 368 34.24 0.47 2.19
CA VAL A 368 33.14 1.41 2.51
C VAL A 368 33.67 2.85 2.43
N GLN A 369 32.95 3.71 1.73
CA GLN A 369 33.24 5.15 1.63
C GLN A 369 32.51 5.94 2.72
N ASP A 370 32.92 7.18 2.97
CA ASP A 370 32.26 8.04 3.97
C ASP A 370 30.82 8.37 3.55
N ASP A 371 30.60 8.70 2.28
CA ASP A 371 29.29 8.98 1.73
C ASP A 371 28.34 7.78 1.87
N ASP A 372 28.83 6.54 1.77
CA ASP A 372 28.00 5.34 1.93
C ASP A 372 27.32 5.32 3.30
N LEU A 373 28.11 5.55 4.39
CA LEU A 373 27.56 5.60 5.74
C LEU A 373 26.64 6.80 5.96
N GLN A 374 27.02 7.97 5.42
CA GLN A 374 26.24 9.18 5.59
C GLN A 374 24.87 9.07 4.91
N ARG A 375 24.79 8.52 3.69
CA ARG A 375 23.52 8.30 2.98
C ARG A 375 22.58 7.41 3.76
N THR A 376 23.07 6.24 4.19
CA THR A 376 22.24 5.29 4.94
C THR A 376 21.73 5.91 6.24
N LYS A 377 22.59 6.63 7.00
CA LYS A 377 22.20 7.31 8.23
C LYS A 377 21.17 8.41 7.98
N ALA A 378 21.34 9.23 6.94
CA ALA A 378 20.37 10.25 6.56
C ALA A 378 19.02 9.63 6.14
N GLY A 379 19.07 8.52 5.40
CA GLY A 379 17.86 7.78 4.99
C GLY A 379 17.09 7.20 6.19
N ILE A 380 17.79 6.68 7.19
CA ILE A 380 17.18 6.16 8.42
C ILE A 380 16.56 7.29 9.24
N GLU A 381 17.28 8.40 9.44
CA GLU A 381 16.76 9.56 10.15
C GLU A 381 15.48 10.09 9.47
N SER A 382 15.56 10.38 8.18
CA SER A 382 14.41 10.91 7.44
C SER A 382 13.25 9.92 7.39
N GLY A 383 13.51 8.64 7.11
CA GLY A 383 12.48 7.61 7.09
C GLY A 383 11.76 7.45 8.42
N THR A 384 12.49 7.54 9.54
CA THR A 384 11.90 7.53 10.88
C THR A 384 10.98 8.73 11.09
N ILE A 385 11.44 9.94 10.79
CA ILE A 385 10.65 11.17 10.97
C ILE A 385 9.40 11.15 10.07
N PHE A 386 9.52 10.76 8.79
CA PHE A 386 8.37 10.62 7.89
C PHE A 386 7.38 9.55 8.37
N GLY A 387 7.85 8.47 8.99
CA GLY A 387 7.01 7.42 9.57
C GLY A 387 6.12 7.91 10.73
N LEU A 388 6.48 9.01 11.39
CA LEU A 388 5.77 9.59 12.53
C LEU A 388 4.77 10.71 12.16
N GLN A 389 4.56 10.98 10.88
CA GLN A 389 3.64 12.03 10.42
C GLN A 389 2.16 11.77 10.72
N SER A 390 1.78 10.53 11.03
CA SER A 390 0.40 10.16 11.34
C SER A 390 0.27 9.53 12.73
N VAL A 391 -0.89 9.67 13.34
CA VAL A 391 -1.25 8.98 14.58
C VAL A 391 -1.09 7.46 14.40
N ALA A 392 -1.55 6.92 13.27
CA ALA A 392 -1.40 5.50 12.94
C ALA A 392 0.08 5.06 12.86
N GLY A 393 0.96 5.89 12.34
CA GLY A 393 2.40 5.63 12.31
C GLY A 393 3.01 5.57 13.71
N LYS A 394 2.68 6.53 14.58
CA LYS A 394 3.11 6.57 15.98
C LYS A 394 2.59 5.36 16.77
N VAL A 395 1.31 5.01 16.61
CA VAL A 395 0.67 3.87 17.27
C VAL A 395 1.31 2.55 16.86
N ARG A 396 1.56 2.34 15.55
CA ARG A 396 2.23 1.14 15.04
C ARG A 396 3.67 1.01 15.56
N GLN A 397 4.40 2.11 15.65
CA GLN A 397 5.76 2.12 16.21
C GLN A 397 5.74 1.66 17.69
N LEU A 398 4.84 2.22 18.49
CA LEU A 398 4.69 1.84 19.90
C LEU A 398 4.27 0.38 20.08
N ALA A 399 3.33 -0.11 19.26
CA ALA A 399 2.87 -1.49 19.28
C ALA A 399 4.01 -2.46 18.93
N SER A 400 4.75 -2.18 17.86
CA SER A 400 5.89 -3.00 17.41
C SER A 400 7.00 -3.05 18.44
N GLY A 401 7.40 -1.89 18.99
CA GLY A 401 8.41 -1.81 20.04
C GLY A 401 8.01 -2.61 21.29
N GLN A 402 6.73 -2.53 21.67
CA GLN A 402 6.25 -3.30 22.82
C GLN A 402 6.28 -4.83 22.57
N ILE A 403 5.78 -5.27 21.40
CA ILE A 403 5.68 -6.71 21.09
C ILE A 403 7.05 -7.38 21.01
N PHE A 404 7.99 -6.77 20.29
CA PHE A 404 9.27 -7.40 19.99
C PHE A 404 10.34 -7.13 21.07
N ASP A 405 10.37 -5.89 21.60
CA ASP A 405 11.43 -5.41 22.45
C ASP A 405 10.99 -5.17 23.90
N ASN A 406 9.69 -5.21 24.19
CA ASN A 406 9.08 -4.79 25.46
C ASN A 406 9.37 -3.32 25.82
N GLU A 407 9.76 -2.52 24.81
CA GLU A 407 10.05 -1.10 24.88
C GLU A 407 9.26 -0.37 23.77
N PRO A 408 8.15 0.30 24.09
CA PRO A 408 7.28 0.91 23.07
C PRO A 408 7.99 1.94 22.19
N ASP A 409 8.80 2.81 22.78
CA ASP A 409 9.55 3.85 22.06
C ASP A 409 11.05 3.55 22.05
N GLY A 410 11.44 2.60 21.20
CA GLY A 410 12.84 2.27 20.93
C GLY A 410 13.51 3.14 19.87
N ILE A 411 12.85 4.20 19.37
CA ILE A 411 13.31 4.99 18.20
C ILE A 411 14.70 5.56 18.40
N GLN A 412 14.93 6.24 19.51
CA GLN A 412 16.22 6.86 19.78
C GLN A 412 17.35 5.82 19.86
N ALA A 413 17.10 4.71 20.53
CA ALA A 413 18.06 3.62 20.65
C ALA A 413 18.38 2.98 19.28
N ASP A 414 17.38 2.84 18.41
CA ASP A 414 17.59 2.35 17.05
C ASP A 414 18.43 3.33 16.21
N ILE A 415 18.12 4.61 16.24
CA ILE A 415 18.93 5.65 15.58
C ILE A 415 20.38 5.59 16.07
N GLU A 416 20.60 5.43 17.37
CA GLU A 416 21.94 5.32 17.97
C GLU A 416 22.66 4.05 17.50
N ARG A 417 21.97 2.90 17.38
CA ARG A 417 22.53 1.65 16.84
C ARG A 417 23.07 1.84 15.42
N TYR A 418 22.29 2.49 14.53
CA TYR A 418 22.71 2.74 13.16
C TYR A 418 23.81 3.81 13.10
N ASN A 419 23.74 4.86 13.91
CA ASN A 419 24.77 5.88 13.97
C ASN A 419 26.12 5.35 14.45
N ALA A 420 26.10 4.31 15.29
CA ALA A 420 27.32 3.67 15.79
C ALA A 420 28.03 2.78 14.75
N VAL A 421 27.38 2.43 13.64
CA VAL A 421 27.97 1.58 12.59
C VAL A 421 29.20 2.24 12.00
N THR A 422 30.30 1.47 11.97
CA THR A 422 31.58 1.87 11.39
C THR A 422 31.84 1.15 10.06
N LYS A 423 32.81 1.65 9.27
CA LYS A 423 33.29 0.98 8.06
C LYS A 423 33.79 -0.44 8.34
N ASP A 424 34.49 -0.64 9.45
CA ASP A 424 35.03 -1.93 9.86
C ASP A 424 33.91 -2.92 10.22
N ASP A 425 32.81 -2.45 10.81
CA ASP A 425 31.66 -3.29 11.09
C ASP A 425 31.02 -3.80 9.81
N VAL A 426 30.85 -2.94 8.80
CA VAL A 426 30.30 -3.32 7.50
C VAL A 426 31.21 -4.34 6.80
N MET A 427 32.53 -4.14 6.79
CA MET A 427 33.47 -5.10 6.22
C MET A 427 33.47 -6.42 6.99
N ARG A 428 33.39 -6.39 8.31
CA ARG A 428 33.31 -7.58 9.16
C ARG A 428 32.05 -8.42 8.86
N VAL A 429 30.88 -7.79 8.75
CA VAL A 429 29.65 -8.53 8.42
C VAL A 429 29.65 -9.05 6.99
N PHE A 430 30.25 -8.32 6.02
CA PHE A 430 30.44 -8.81 4.66
C PHE A 430 31.25 -10.13 4.65
N ASP A 431 32.39 -10.17 5.32
CA ASP A 431 33.21 -11.38 5.42
C ASP A 431 32.52 -12.52 6.16
N LYS A 432 31.73 -12.18 7.19
CA LYS A 432 31.08 -13.16 8.04
C LYS A 432 29.86 -13.80 7.39
N TYR A 433 29.03 -13.03 6.69
CA TYR A 433 27.70 -13.48 6.23
C TYR A 433 27.49 -13.52 4.72
N VAL A 434 28.29 -12.80 3.91
CA VAL A 434 28.05 -12.66 2.47
C VAL A 434 29.15 -13.27 1.63
N LYS A 435 30.40 -12.90 1.86
CA LYS A 435 31.53 -13.31 1.03
C LYS A 435 31.75 -14.81 1.06
N ASN A 436 31.62 -15.45 -0.09
CA ASN A 436 31.83 -16.90 -0.28
C ASN A 436 30.97 -17.79 0.64
N LYS A 437 29.77 -17.32 1.04
CA LYS A 437 28.88 -18.12 1.89
C LYS A 437 27.90 -18.92 1.04
N PRO A 438 27.46 -20.09 1.54
CA PRO A 438 26.37 -20.83 0.94
C PRO A 438 25.08 -19.99 0.88
N ALA A 439 24.33 -20.11 -0.23
CA ALA A 439 23.13 -19.33 -0.49
C ALA A 439 22.05 -20.21 -1.13
N VAL A 440 20.81 -19.72 -1.12
CA VAL A 440 19.78 -20.17 -2.06
C VAL A 440 19.87 -19.30 -3.31
N VAL A 441 20.04 -19.91 -4.45
CA VAL A 441 20.08 -19.27 -5.76
C VAL A 441 18.83 -19.67 -6.52
N LEU A 442 17.87 -18.76 -6.57
CA LEU A 442 16.60 -18.94 -7.28
C LEU A 442 16.70 -18.30 -8.66
N SER A 443 16.47 -19.14 -9.68
CA SER A 443 16.32 -18.74 -11.08
C SER A 443 14.83 -18.79 -11.44
N ILE A 444 14.20 -17.65 -11.71
CA ILE A 444 12.86 -17.61 -12.30
C ILE A 444 13.04 -17.27 -13.78
N VAL A 445 12.53 -18.15 -14.64
CA VAL A 445 12.73 -18.07 -16.09
C VAL A 445 11.40 -18.21 -16.83
N PRO A 446 11.27 -17.66 -18.05
CA PRO A 446 10.08 -17.86 -18.85
C PRO A 446 9.80 -19.37 -19.08
N GLU A 447 8.52 -19.74 -19.16
CA GLU A 447 8.09 -21.12 -19.45
C GLU A 447 8.81 -21.71 -20.67
N GLY A 448 9.28 -22.96 -20.54
CA GLY A 448 10.05 -23.66 -21.57
C GLY A 448 11.50 -23.21 -21.71
N GLN A 449 12.02 -22.35 -20.80
CA GLN A 449 13.37 -21.80 -20.89
C GLN A 449 14.24 -22.12 -19.65
N ALA A 450 14.08 -23.29 -19.05
CA ALA A 450 14.85 -23.73 -17.88
C ALA A 450 16.38 -23.66 -18.10
N GLN A 451 16.86 -23.71 -19.36
CA GLN A 451 18.27 -23.60 -19.72
C GLN A 451 18.89 -22.21 -19.40
N LEU A 452 18.06 -21.19 -19.15
CA LEU A 452 18.53 -19.86 -18.73
C LEU A 452 18.95 -19.82 -17.26
N ALA A 453 18.61 -20.85 -16.46
CA ALA A 453 18.94 -20.91 -15.05
C ALA A 453 20.45 -20.84 -14.79
N VAL A 454 20.83 -20.40 -13.61
CA VAL A 454 22.23 -20.29 -13.18
C VAL A 454 22.96 -21.61 -13.25
N ALA A 455 22.33 -22.67 -12.77
CA ALA A 455 22.88 -24.04 -12.74
C ALA A 455 21.74 -25.07 -12.71
N ALA A 456 22.08 -26.32 -12.90
CA ALA A 456 21.12 -27.41 -12.68
C ALA A 456 20.67 -27.41 -11.23
N GLN A 457 19.36 -27.65 -11.03
CA GLN A 457 18.77 -27.75 -9.70
C GLN A 457 19.43 -28.88 -8.89
N ASN A 458 19.88 -28.60 -7.69
CA ASN A 458 20.50 -29.55 -6.77
C ASN A 458 19.72 -29.69 -5.45
N PHE A 459 18.59 -29.02 -5.32
CA PHE A 459 17.73 -29.09 -4.14
C PHE A 459 16.30 -29.39 -4.58
N SER A 460 15.70 -30.42 -3.98
CA SER A 460 14.27 -30.75 -4.18
C SER A 460 13.44 -30.00 -3.17
N LEU A 461 12.53 -29.18 -3.67
CA LEU A 461 11.54 -28.51 -2.82
C LEU A 461 10.62 -29.56 -2.14
N PRO A 462 10.12 -29.29 -0.94
CA PRO A 462 9.18 -30.17 -0.27
C PRO A 462 7.96 -30.44 -1.14
N VAL A 463 7.57 -31.72 -1.27
CA VAL A 463 6.32 -32.09 -1.91
C VAL A 463 5.26 -32.16 -0.81
N ARG A 464 4.21 -31.37 -0.96
CA ARG A 464 3.09 -31.36 -0.03
C ARG A 464 2.03 -32.31 -0.55
N GLU A 465 1.83 -33.40 0.18
CA GLU A 465 0.79 -34.36 -0.12
C GLU A 465 -0.40 -34.16 0.82
N TYR A 466 -1.60 -34.26 0.29
CA TYR A 466 -2.81 -34.30 1.10
C TYR A 466 -2.86 -35.63 1.86
N ASP A 467 -2.71 -35.57 3.17
CA ASP A 467 -2.94 -36.73 4.03
C ASP A 467 -4.38 -36.73 4.54
N ALA A 468 -5.20 -37.64 3.97
CA ALA A 468 -6.59 -37.84 4.38
C ALA A 468 -6.75 -38.35 5.81
N GLN A 469 -5.64 -38.78 6.45
CA GLN A 469 -5.63 -39.30 7.83
C GLN A 469 -5.19 -38.24 8.85
N THR A 470 -5.09 -36.97 8.48
CA THR A 470 -4.80 -35.90 9.44
C THR A 470 -5.83 -35.90 10.57
N GLU A 471 -5.35 -36.01 11.79
CA GLU A 471 -6.21 -35.97 12.98
C GLU A 471 -6.84 -34.58 13.13
N LEU A 472 -8.17 -34.52 12.94
CA LEU A 472 -8.94 -33.30 13.10
C LEU A 472 -9.24 -32.99 14.54
N ALA A 473 -9.36 -31.73 14.89
CA ALA A 473 -9.68 -31.35 16.26
C ALA A 473 -11.14 -31.67 16.62
N ASP A 474 -11.35 -32.17 17.85
CA ASP A 474 -12.68 -32.28 18.45
C ASP A 474 -13.24 -30.89 18.82
N ALA A 475 -14.55 -30.84 19.05
CA ALA A 475 -15.22 -29.63 19.55
C ALA A 475 -14.57 -29.13 20.85
N ILE A 476 -14.44 -27.81 20.95
CA ILE A 476 -13.84 -27.16 22.12
C ILE A 476 -14.92 -26.65 23.09
N GLU A 477 -14.60 -26.69 24.36
CA GLU A 477 -15.39 -26.01 25.39
C GLU A 477 -15.01 -24.54 25.46
N GLN A 478 -16.02 -23.67 25.59
CA GLN A 478 -15.82 -22.24 25.76
C GLN A 478 -16.23 -21.81 27.16
N THR A 479 -15.44 -20.94 27.76
CA THR A 479 -15.77 -20.34 29.05
C THR A 479 -16.69 -19.15 28.80
N LYS A 480 -17.92 -19.17 29.31
CA LYS A 480 -18.81 -18.02 29.25
C LYS A 480 -18.29 -16.88 30.11
N ILE A 481 -18.16 -15.72 29.48
CA ILE A 481 -17.75 -14.48 30.13
C ILE A 481 -19.00 -13.80 30.68
N ALA A 482 -18.93 -13.35 31.93
CA ALA A 482 -20.01 -12.59 32.58
C ALA A 482 -19.56 -11.14 32.74
N ASP A 483 -20.23 -10.25 32.08
CA ASP A 483 -20.06 -8.81 32.25
C ASP A 483 -20.96 -8.26 33.36
N ASN A 484 -20.58 -7.10 33.88
CA ASN A 484 -21.37 -6.33 34.83
C ASN A 484 -22.19 -5.22 34.11
N PHE A 485 -22.24 -5.22 32.81
CA PHE A 485 -22.99 -4.33 31.92
C PHE A 485 -23.59 -5.13 30.75
N ASP A 486 -24.55 -4.54 30.06
CA ASP A 486 -25.15 -5.13 28.86
C ASP A 486 -24.26 -4.88 27.64
N ARG A 487 -23.48 -5.88 27.23
CA ARG A 487 -22.57 -5.79 26.10
C ARG A 487 -23.29 -5.75 24.75
N SER A 488 -24.55 -6.22 24.67
CA SER A 488 -25.31 -6.18 23.42
C SER A 488 -25.71 -4.75 23.00
N LEU A 489 -25.57 -3.78 23.90
CA LEU A 489 -25.85 -2.38 23.61
C LEU A 489 -24.62 -1.69 23.01
N GLN A 490 -24.70 -1.42 21.71
CA GLN A 490 -23.68 -0.63 21.01
C GLN A 490 -23.56 0.78 21.63
N PRO A 491 -22.34 1.24 21.96
CA PRO A 491 -22.12 2.59 22.47
C PRO A 491 -22.56 3.67 21.47
N ALA A 492 -23.17 4.72 21.98
CA ALA A 492 -23.53 5.87 21.17
C ALA A 492 -22.28 6.67 20.78
N ALA A 493 -22.27 7.25 19.58
CA ALA A 493 -21.23 8.18 19.19
C ALA A 493 -21.28 9.47 20.05
N GLY A 494 -20.11 10.01 20.35
CA GLY A 494 -19.99 11.35 20.94
C GLY A 494 -20.33 12.46 19.94
N VAL A 495 -20.07 13.71 20.34
CA VAL A 495 -20.27 14.86 19.46
C VAL A 495 -19.31 14.80 18.28
N ASN A 496 -19.83 14.94 17.06
CA ASN A 496 -19.03 14.88 15.85
C ASN A 496 -18.06 16.08 15.79
N PRO A 497 -16.74 15.86 15.60
CA PRO A 497 -15.79 16.95 15.45
C PRO A 497 -16.05 17.71 14.15
N ILE A 498 -15.90 19.03 14.20
CA ILE A 498 -16.02 19.88 13.01
C ILE A 498 -14.62 20.00 12.40
N VAL A 499 -14.42 19.42 11.24
CA VAL A 499 -13.19 19.53 10.46
C VAL A 499 -13.48 20.30 9.20
N GLY A 500 -12.72 21.36 8.98
CA GLY A 500 -12.77 22.18 7.77
C GLY A 500 -11.66 21.83 6.78
N ILE A 501 -11.56 22.60 5.72
CA ILE A 501 -10.35 22.67 4.90
C ILE A 501 -9.24 23.25 5.78
N PRO A 502 -8.00 22.73 5.72
CA PRO A 502 -6.87 23.33 6.44
C PRO A 502 -6.76 24.83 6.14
N GLU A 503 -6.44 25.64 7.13
CA GLU A 503 -6.11 27.03 6.89
C GLU A 503 -4.90 27.10 5.97
N PHE A 504 -5.04 27.80 4.86
CA PHE A 504 -3.99 27.91 3.86
C PHE A 504 -3.76 29.37 3.46
N TRP A 505 -2.55 29.65 3.07
CA TRP A 505 -2.17 30.90 2.45
C TRP A 505 -2.07 30.73 0.93
N SER A 506 -2.20 31.84 0.21
CA SER A 506 -1.99 31.90 -1.23
C SER A 506 -0.91 32.90 -1.59
N HIS A 507 -0.26 32.66 -2.71
CA HIS A 507 0.69 33.58 -3.34
C HIS A 507 0.66 33.37 -4.85
N THR A 508 1.01 34.41 -5.60
CA THR A 508 1.10 34.34 -7.05
C THR A 508 2.41 34.97 -7.50
N PHE A 509 3.16 34.27 -8.33
CA PHE A 509 4.26 34.89 -9.06
C PHE A 509 3.69 35.49 -10.35
N ASP A 510 3.39 36.80 -10.32
CA ASP A 510 2.91 37.53 -11.48
C ASP A 510 4.05 37.76 -12.48
N ARG A 511 3.72 37.75 -13.77
CA ARG A 511 4.67 38.04 -14.83
C ARG A 511 4.16 39.16 -15.74
N ASP A 512 5.04 40.08 -16.07
CA ASP A 512 4.81 41.04 -17.09
C ASP A 512 4.79 40.38 -18.48
N VAL A 513 3.71 40.57 -19.22
CA VAL A 513 3.57 40.10 -20.60
C VAL A 513 4.48 40.95 -21.49
N VAL A 514 5.62 40.43 -21.89
CA VAL A 514 6.42 41.05 -22.95
C VAL A 514 5.88 40.59 -24.30
N GLY A 515 4.97 41.38 -24.89
CA GLY A 515 4.47 41.18 -26.25
C GLY A 515 3.12 41.82 -26.51
N GLU A 516 3.08 43.10 -26.88
CA GLU A 516 1.89 43.70 -27.50
C GLU A 516 1.70 43.16 -28.92
N GLY A 517 0.70 42.28 -29.08
CA GLY A 517 0.12 41.89 -30.36
C GLY A 517 -1.39 41.99 -30.28
N ALA A 518 -1.97 42.99 -30.93
CA ALA A 518 -3.40 43.21 -30.94
C ALA A 518 -4.16 42.00 -31.54
N GLY A 519 -5.01 41.34 -30.74
CA GLY A 519 -6.04 40.44 -31.24
C GLY A 519 -6.15 39.05 -30.61
N VAL A 520 -5.43 38.71 -29.55
CA VAL A 520 -5.58 37.38 -28.88
C VAL A 520 -6.40 37.56 -27.60
N GLN A 521 -7.54 36.86 -27.51
CA GLN A 521 -8.25 36.76 -26.24
C GLN A 521 -7.33 36.06 -25.25
N ASN A 522 -7.01 36.75 -24.17
CA ASN A 522 -6.19 36.26 -23.05
C ASN A 522 -6.91 35.07 -22.38
N THR A 523 -6.54 33.85 -22.70
CA THR A 523 -7.02 32.63 -22.04
C THR A 523 -5.90 32.09 -21.15
N GLY A 524 -5.87 32.50 -19.89
CA GLY A 524 -5.01 32.00 -18.86
C GLY A 524 -3.84 32.92 -18.52
N GLY A 525 -3.80 33.42 -17.29
CA GLY A 525 -2.72 34.26 -16.79
C GLY A 525 -1.37 33.53 -16.82
N GLN A 526 -0.29 34.28 -17.06
CA GLN A 526 1.08 33.77 -17.02
C GLN A 526 1.61 33.66 -15.58
N SER A 527 0.74 33.46 -14.60
CA SER A 527 1.06 33.43 -13.19
C SER A 527 1.08 31.96 -12.69
N ILE A 528 2.03 31.69 -11.79
CA ILE A 528 2.02 30.44 -11.02
C ILE A 528 1.17 30.67 -9.77
N GLU A 529 0.11 29.89 -9.60
CA GLU A 529 -0.65 29.89 -8.36
C GLU A 529 0.01 28.98 -7.32
N ILE A 530 0.12 29.47 -6.09
CA ILE A 530 0.76 28.78 -4.99
C ILE A 530 -0.20 28.76 -3.82
N LEU A 531 -0.51 27.56 -3.32
CA LEU A 531 -1.21 27.37 -2.05
C LEU A 531 -0.29 26.70 -1.05
N GLY A 532 -0.33 27.14 0.21
CA GLY A 532 0.50 26.52 1.23
C GLY A 532 -0.17 26.43 2.58
N VAL A 533 0.25 25.40 3.34
CA VAL A 533 -0.13 25.20 4.75
C VAL A 533 1.12 25.15 5.59
N ASP A 534 1.17 25.98 6.64
CA ASP A 534 2.19 25.97 7.67
C ASP A 534 1.73 25.00 8.80
N THR A 535 2.51 23.96 9.09
CA THR A 535 2.21 22.97 10.13
C THR A 535 3.51 22.48 10.77
N ASP A 536 3.61 22.57 12.09
CA ASP A 536 4.80 22.22 12.90
C ASP A 536 4.73 20.83 13.56
N GLU A 537 3.79 19.98 13.14
CA GLU A 537 3.60 18.64 13.71
C GLU A 537 4.82 17.73 13.55
N THR A 538 5.52 17.86 12.41
CA THR A 538 6.80 17.17 12.14
C THR A 538 7.71 18.09 11.34
N PRO A 539 9.04 18.03 11.54
CA PRO A 539 10.00 18.91 10.84
C PRO A 539 10.21 18.47 9.37
N THR A 540 9.13 18.45 8.61
CA THR A 540 9.10 17.95 7.23
C THR A 540 8.36 18.92 6.33
N VAL A 541 8.76 18.98 5.05
CA VAL A 541 8.09 19.75 4.01
C VAL A 541 7.80 18.84 2.83
N PHE A 542 6.55 18.88 2.37
CA PHE A 542 6.08 18.29 1.13
C PHE A 542 5.75 19.39 0.14
N MET A 543 6.18 19.24 -1.12
CA MET A 543 5.80 20.14 -2.21
C MET A 543 5.38 19.34 -3.44
N ASN A 544 4.37 19.83 -4.14
CA ASN A 544 3.98 19.36 -5.47
C ASN A 544 3.95 20.54 -6.45
N ILE A 545 4.57 20.35 -7.62
CA ILE A 545 4.36 21.21 -8.79
C ILE A 545 3.57 20.37 -9.79
N ALA A 546 2.35 20.76 -10.08
CA ALA A 546 1.49 20.11 -11.07
C ALA A 546 1.54 20.92 -12.39
N ILE A 547 2.20 20.37 -13.41
CA ILE A 547 2.33 20.98 -14.74
C ILE A 547 1.28 20.33 -15.63
N GLU A 548 0.42 21.10 -16.28
CA GLU A 548 -0.51 20.62 -17.29
C GLU A 548 0.21 20.22 -18.60
N GLY A 549 1.04 19.19 -18.50
CA GLY A 549 1.95 18.71 -19.52
C GLY A 549 2.09 17.18 -19.43
N GLY A 550 0.96 16.47 -19.39
CA GLY A 550 0.94 15.01 -19.24
C GLY A 550 0.70 14.26 -20.55
N PRO A 551 0.50 12.92 -20.47
CA PRO A 551 0.28 12.02 -21.61
C PRO A 551 -0.84 12.41 -22.57
N LEU A 552 -1.85 13.17 -22.13
CA LEU A 552 -2.90 13.68 -23.01
C LEU A 552 -2.41 14.65 -24.09
N LEU A 553 -1.17 15.15 -23.99
CA LEU A 553 -0.52 15.97 -25.02
C LEU A 553 0.25 15.14 -26.04
N ASP A 554 0.40 13.83 -25.82
CA ASP A 554 0.96 12.94 -26.82
C ASP A 554 -0.01 12.77 -28.00
N SER A 555 0.50 12.43 -29.17
CA SER A 555 -0.35 12.03 -30.29
C SER A 555 -0.68 10.54 -30.20
N ALA A 556 -1.86 10.14 -30.66
CA ALA A 556 -2.30 8.75 -30.62
C ALA A 556 -1.41 7.76 -31.39
N ASP A 557 -0.69 8.24 -32.40
CA ASP A 557 0.28 7.46 -33.17
C ASP A 557 1.68 7.40 -32.52
N LYS A 558 1.93 8.20 -31.47
CA LYS A 558 3.21 8.25 -30.75
C LYS A 558 3.04 8.45 -29.25
N PRO A 559 2.21 7.60 -28.57
CA PRO A 559 2.04 7.68 -27.10
C PRO A 559 3.35 7.30 -26.38
N GLY A 560 3.56 7.84 -25.17
CA GLY A 560 4.71 7.56 -24.31
C GLY A 560 5.75 8.68 -24.22
N ILE A 561 5.62 9.75 -25.00
CA ILE A 561 6.60 10.87 -24.97
C ILE A 561 6.58 11.56 -23.62
N ALA A 562 5.40 11.91 -23.09
CA ALA A 562 5.27 12.60 -21.82
C ALA A 562 5.86 11.79 -20.65
N VAL A 563 5.53 10.49 -20.59
CA VAL A 563 6.04 9.57 -19.56
C VAL A 563 7.56 9.43 -19.66
N MET A 564 8.10 9.21 -20.84
CA MET A 564 9.54 9.12 -21.05
C MET A 564 10.28 10.43 -20.76
N THR A 565 9.64 11.58 -21.04
CA THR A 565 10.20 12.91 -20.68
C THR A 565 10.30 13.04 -19.16
N ALA A 566 9.23 12.72 -18.42
CA ALA A 566 9.25 12.72 -16.97
C ALA A 566 10.31 11.76 -16.38
N GLN A 567 10.47 10.59 -16.99
CA GLN A 567 11.54 9.65 -16.62
C GLN A 567 12.93 10.25 -16.83
N MET A 568 13.16 10.94 -17.97
CA MET A 568 14.43 11.61 -18.26
C MET A 568 14.74 12.73 -17.27
N MET A 569 13.72 13.45 -16.78
CA MET A 569 13.88 14.49 -15.74
C MET A 569 14.40 13.91 -14.41
N ASN A 570 14.21 12.63 -14.14
CA ASN A 570 14.76 11.94 -12.96
C ASN A 570 16.21 11.44 -13.17
N GLU A 571 16.81 11.69 -14.30
CA GLU A 571 18.17 11.23 -14.62
C GLU A 571 19.21 12.33 -14.42
N SER A 572 20.15 12.47 -15.33
CA SER A 572 21.20 13.48 -15.25
C SER A 572 20.69 14.89 -15.51
N THR A 573 21.37 15.87 -14.92
CA THR A 573 21.26 17.26 -15.30
C THR A 573 22.38 17.67 -16.26
N ALA A 574 22.37 18.91 -16.72
CA ALA A 574 23.49 19.46 -17.48
C ALA A 574 24.78 19.56 -16.63
N LEU A 575 24.64 19.67 -15.31
CA LEU A 575 25.73 19.89 -14.37
C LEU A 575 26.17 18.61 -13.65
N SER A 576 25.25 17.67 -13.42
CA SER A 576 25.46 16.50 -12.61
C SER A 576 25.05 15.21 -13.36
N SER A 577 25.74 14.12 -13.12
CA SER A 577 25.30 12.79 -13.54
C SER A 577 24.10 12.32 -12.71
N ASN A 578 23.37 11.31 -13.19
CA ASN A 578 22.25 10.72 -12.45
C ASN A 578 22.66 10.15 -11.07
N VAL A 579 23.88 9.62 -10.96
CA VAL A 579 24.45 9.12 -9.69
C VAL A 579 24.76 10.29 -8.75
N GLU A 580 25.34 11.40 -9.26
CA GLU A 580 25.61 12.59 -8.43
C GLU A 580 24.32 13.25 -7.92
N VAL A 581 23.30 13.38 -8.76
CA VAL A 581 21.96 13.88 -8.32
C VAL A 581 21.39 12.98 -7.21
N ALA A 582 21.39 11.67 -7.44
CA ALA A 582 20.92 10.71 -6.46
C ALA A 582 21.72 10.73 -5.15
N ASN A 583 23.06 10.87 -5.24
CA ASN A 583 23.93 10.96 -4.06
C ASN A 583 23.63 12.21 -3.22
N ARG A 584 23.49 13.38 -3.87
CA ARG A 584 23.17 14.66 -3.18
C ARG A 584 21.83 14.56 -2.47
N LEU A 585 20.79 14.02 -3.13
CA LEU A 585 19.47 13.84 -2.49
C LEU A 585 19.52 12.84 -1.32
N ALA A 586 20.22 11.72 -1.49
CA ALA A 586 20.34 10.69 -0.46
C ALA A 586 21.09 11.19 0.78
N LEU A 587 22.15 12.00 0.61
CA LEU A 587 22.87 12.63 1.72
C LEU A 587 21.99 13.61 2.54
N LEU A 588 20.95 14.18 1.91
CA LEU A 588 19.97 15.04 2.57
C LEU A 588 18.78 14.26 3.15
N GLY A 589 18.66 12.96 2.88
CA GLY A 589 17.45 12.21 3.17
C GLY A 589 16.21 12.79 2.47
N SER A 590 16.41 13.43 1.32
CA SER A 590 15.36 14.10 0.53
C SER A 590 15.04 13.33 -0.73
N SER A 591 13.85 13.56 -1.29
CA SER A 591 13.45 13.00 -2.58
C SER A 591 12.84 14.05 -3.50
N ILE A 592 13.17 13.94 -4.79
CA ILE A 592 12.56 14.68 -5.90
C ILE A 592 12.18 13.67 -6.97
N SER A 593 10.93 13.70 -7.44
CA SER A 593 10.44 12.78 -8.44
C SER A 593 9.53 13.48 -9.45
N PHE A 594 9.79 13.27 -10.75
CA PHE A 594 8.94 13.67 -11.85
C PHE A 594 8.13 12.46 -12.33
N SER A 595 6.82 12.62 -12.46
CA SER A 595 5.91 11.58 -12.91
C SER A 595 4.81 12.18 -13.79
N ALA A 596 4.59 11.61 -14.97
CA ALA A 596 3.53 12.03 -15.89
C ALA A 596 2.41 11.01 -15.91
N SER A 597 1.17 11.47 -15.74
CA SER A 597 -0.04 10.64 -15.86
C SER A 597 -1.26 11.53 -16.18
N GLY A 598 -2.13 11.05 -17.03
CA GLY A 598 -3.32 11.78 -17.44
C GLY A 598 -2.99 13.13 -18.04
N ARG A 599 -3.52 14.20 -17.42
CA ARG A 599 -3.35 15.58 -17.85
C ARG A 599 -2.04 16.21 -17.36
N TYR A 600 -1.40 15.67 -16.31
CA TYR A 600 -0.35 16.33 -15.56
C TYR A 600 0.99 15.60 -15.61
N THR A 601 2.05 16.38 -15.61
CA THR A 601 3.33 16.00 -15.06
C THR A 601 3.46 16.60 -13.66
N ASN A 602 3.63 15.74 -12.66
CA ASN A 602 3.80 16.13 -11.28
C ASN A 602 5.26 16.07 -10.87
N VAL A 603 5.71 17.08 -10.14
CA VAL A 603 7.01 17.08 -9.47
C VAL A 603 6.75 17.02 -7.98
N TYR A 604 7.12 15.90 -7.36
CA TYR A 604 6.98 15.70 -5.92
C TYR A 604 8.32 15.92 -5.23
N VAL A 605 8.29 16.69 -4.14
CA VAL A 605 9.44 16.93 -3.29
C VAL A 605 9.08 16.58 -1.87
N SER A 606 9.95 15.81 -1.20
CA SER A 606 9.85 15.55 0.23
C SER A 606 11.23 15.80 0.85
N SER A 607 11.26 16.60 1.93
CA SER A 607 12.50 16.97 2.60
C SER A 607 12.26 17.16 4.10
N LEU A 608 13.29 16.94 4.91
CA LEU A 608 13.33 17.50 6.25
C LEU A 608 13.49 19.03 6.15
N THR A 609 12.84 19.79 7.03
CA THR A 609 12.89 21.26 7.05
C THR A 609 14.34 21.78 7.01
N LYS A 610 15.23 21.17 7.81
CA LYS A 610 16.67 21.55 7.86
C LYS A 610 17.42 21.42 6.53
N ASN A 611 16.94 20.56 5.62
CA ASN A 611 17.61 20.23 4.36
C ASN A 611 16.88 20.83 3.11
N LEU A 612 15.79 21.56 3.33
CA LEU A 612 14.92 22.06 2.26
C LEU A 612 15.65 22.98 1.27
N SER A 613 16.46 23.92 1.74
CA SER A 613 17.17 24.87 0.89
C SER A 613 18.11 24.20 -0.12
N GLU A 614 18.88 23.19 0.33
CA GLU A 614 19.74 22.41 -0.55
C GLU A 614 18.94 21.51 -1.50
N THR A 615 17.83 20.94 -1.03
CA THR A 615 16.89 20.16 -1.85
C THR A 615 16.32 21.01 -2.98
N MET A 616 15.92 22.27 -2.69
CA MET A 616 15.41 23.19 -3.73
C MET A 616 16.47 23.61 -4.74
N THR A 617 17.74 23.69 -4.33
CA THR A 617 18.84 23.92 -5.26
C THR A 617 18.98 22.77 -6.27
N ILE A 618 18.80 21.52 -5.81
CA ILE A 618 18.81 20.36 -6.70
C ILE A 618 17.57 20.37 -7.59
N LEU A 619 16.39 20.72 -7.06
CA LEU A 619 15.16 20.84 -7.86
C LEU A 619 15.33 21.88 -8.97
N GLN A 620 15.87 23.05 -8.67
CA GLN A 620 16.13 24.09 -9.65
C GLN A 620 17.04 23.59 -10.78
N GLU A 621 18.10 22.85 -10.43
CA GLU A 621 18.99 22.24 -11.42
C GLU A 621 18.25 21.23 -12.29
N MET A 622 17.47 20.31 -11.69
CA MET A 622 16.70 19.32 -12.44
C MET A 622 15.65 19.95 -13.34
N LEU A 623 14.92 20.94 -12.85
CA LEU A 623 13.80 21.56 -13.58
C LEU A 623 14.28 22.45 -14.74
N PHE A 624 15.35 23.23 -14.56
CA PHE A 624 15.79 24.24 -15.54
C PHE A 624 16.99 23.82 -16.38
N SER A 625 17.69 22.77 -15.97
CA SER A 625 18.89 22.31 -16.66
C SER A 625 18.93 20.78 -16.78
N PRO A 626 17.87 20.14 -17.29
CA PRO A 626 17.87 18.68 -17.47
C PRO A 626 18.96 18.27 -18.46
N GLY A 627 19.57 17.12 -18.22
CA GLY A 627 20.73 16.67 -18.99
C GLY A 627 20.40 16.16 -20.40
N PHE A 628 19.28 15.49 -20.58
CA PHE A 628 18.86 14.84 -21.83
C PHE A 628 20.01 14.10 -22.54
N LYS A 629 20.78 13.29 -21.77
CA LYS A 629 21.95 12.58 -22.31
C LYS A 629 21.51 11.37 -23.13
N GLU A 630 22.16 11.15 -24.28
CA GLU A 630 21.86 10.02 -25.19
C GLU A 630 21.96 8.66 -24.48
N ALA A 631 22.94 8.49 -23.59
CA ALA A 631 23.13 7.25 -22.84
C ALA A 631 21.96 6.95 -21.87
N ASP A 632 21.45 7.98 -21.18
CA ASP A 632 20.28 7.84 -20.30
C ASP A 632 19.02 7.52 -21.10
N PHE A 633 18.82 8.24 -22.22
CA PHE A 633 17.69 7.99 -23.14
C PHE A 633 17.72 6.55 -23.70
N ALA A 634 18.86 6.10 -24.21
CA ALA A 634 18.99 4.76 -24.78
C ALA A 634 18.68 3.68 -23.73
N ARG A 635 19.16 3.84 -22.52
CA ARG A 635 18.88 2.94 -21.40
C ARG A 635 17.39 2.96 -21.01
N LEU A 636 16.81 4.13 -20.81
CA LEU A 636 15.38 4.26 -20.46
C LEU A 636 14.48 3.68 -21.54
N LYS A 637 14.73 4.00 -22.81
CA LYS A 637 13.98 3.47 -23.94
C LYS A 637 14.00 1.94 -23.97
N GLN A 638 15.18 1.34 -23.77
CA GLN A 638 15.32 -0.10 -23.72
C GLN A 638 14.56 -0.70 -22.53
N ASN A 639 14.68 -0.08 -21.35
CA ASN A 639 13.96 -0.54 -20.16
C ASN A 639 12.43 -0.42 -20.33
N THR A 640 11.95 0.66 -20.95
CA THR A 640 10.53 0.84 -21.26
C THR A 640 10.04 -0.26 -22.19
N LEU A 641 10.76 -0.56 -23.26
CA LEU A 641 10.40 -1.65 -24.19
C LEU A 641 10.27 -3.01 -23.49
N GLN A 642 11.23 -3.36 -22.65
CA GLN A 642 11.19 -4.61 -21.89
C GLN A 642 10.06 -4.60 -20.85
N GLY A 643 9.85 -3.46 -20.19
CA GLY A 643 8.75 -3.28 -19.22
C GLY A 643 7.37 -3.45 -19.86
N LEU A 644 7.17 -2.91 -21.07
CA LEU A 644 5.92 -3.08 -21.83
C LEU A 644 5.62 -4.55 -22.15
N GLN A 645 6.64 -5.31 -22.54
CA GLN A 645 6.47 -6.74 -22.81
C GLN A 645 6.15 -7.54 -21.53
N GLN A 646 6.78 -7.19 -20.41
CA GLN A 646 6.46 -7.79 -19.12
C GLN A 646 5.06 -7.43 -18.65
N ALA A 647 4.63 -6.17 -18.82
CA ALA A 647 3.31 -5.70 -18.41
C ALA A 647 2.17 -6.47 -19.10
N LEU A 648 2.37 -6.89 -20.35
CA LEU A 648 1.39 -7.72 -21.09
C LEU A 648 1.23 -9.15 -20.53
N LYS A 649 2.05 -9.56 -19.56
CA LYS A 649 1.88 -10.83 -18.84
C LYS A 649 0.94 -10.69 -17.63
N ASN A 650 0.56 -9.47 -17.28
CA ASN A 650 -0.33 -9.21 -16.15
C ASN A 650 -1.78 -9.07 -16.64
N PRO A 651 -2.74 -9.91 -16.15
CA PRO A 651 -4.13 -9.86 -16.58
C PRO A 651 -4.84 -8.52 -16.32
N SER A 652 -4.51 -7.85 -15.21
CA SER A 652 -5.10 -6.54 -14.87
C SER A 652 -4.62 -5.44 -15.84
N THR A 653 -3.37 -5.51 -16.31
CA THR A 653 -2.86 -4.61 -17.38
C THR A 653 -3.61 -4.82 -18.68
N LEU A 654 -3.86 -6.10 -19.07
CA LEU A 654 -4.65 -6.41 -20.25
C LEU A 654 -6.07 -5.84 -20.13
N ALA A 655 -6.71 -6.00 -18.98
CA ALA A 655 -8.06 -5.46 -18.73
C ALA A 655 -8.09 -3.93 -18.79
N SER A 656 -7.09 -3.24 -18.23
CA SER A 656 -6.99 -1.78 -18.28
C SER A 656 -6.83 -1.28 -19.72
N ARG A 657 -5.94 -1.87 -20.51
CA ARG A 657 -5.74 -1.52 -21.92
C ARG A 657 -6.99 -1.80 -22.76
N ALA A 658 -7.63 -2.95 -22.54
CA ALA A 658 -8.90 -3.30 -23.18
C ALA A 658 -9.99 -2.26 -22.85
N SER A 659 -10.08 -1.83 -21.59
CA SER A 659 -11.04 -0.82 -21.14
C SER A 659 -10.85 0.50 -21.87
N SER A 660 -9.61 0.98 -21.98
CA SER A 660 -9.28 2.22 -22.69
C SER A 660 -9.63 2.14 -24.19
N VAL A 661 -9.27 1.05 -24.84
CA VAL A 661 -9.58 0.84 -26.27
C VAL A 661 -11.08 0.76 -26.53
N VAL A 662 -11.81 0.02 -25.69
CA VAL A 662 -13.27 -0.14 -25.84
C VAL A 662 -13.98 1.19 -25.64
N LEU A 663 -13.56 1.99 -24.67
CA LEU A 663 -14.17 3.29 -24.39
C LEU A 663 -13.78 4.37 -25.41
N PHE A 664 -12.53 4.48 -25.79
CA PHE A 664 -12.04 5.64 -26.52
C PHE A 664 -11.53 5.34 -27.93
N GLY A 665 -11.29 4.06 -28.25
CA GLY A 665 -10.75 3.63 -29.54
C GLY A 665 -9.24 3.86 -29.68
N GLU A 666 -8.58 3.06 -30.50
CA GLU A 666 -7.11 3.14 -30.72
C GLU A 666 -6.64 4.41 -31.46
N SER A 667 -7.54 5.10 -32.15
CA SER A 667 -7.21 6.35 -32.83
C SER A 667 -7.22 7.58 -31.93
N ASN A 668 -7.62 7.43 -30.65
CA ASN A 668 -7.64 8.47 -29.65
C ASN A 668 -6.53 8.22 -28.62
N ILE A 669 -5.85 9.29 -28.20
CA ILE A 669 -4.81 9.17 -27.16
C ILE A 669 -5.34 8.57 -25.85
N LEU A 670 -6.59 8.81 -25.50
CA LEU A 670 -7.25 8.23 -24.32
C LEU A 670 -7.44 6.71 -24.43
N GLY A 671 -7.44 6.14 -25.64
CA GLY A 671 -7.49 4.70 -25.87
C GLY A 671 -6.11 4.04 -25.88
N MET A 672 -5.04 4.82 -25.80
CA MET A 672 -3.66 4.34 -25.85
C MET A 672 -3.05 4.27 -24.46
N PRO A 673 -2.14 3.32 -24.20
CA PRO A 673 -1.42 3.29 -22.93
C PRO A 673 -0.50 4.50 -22.77
N GLU A 674 -0.52 5.12 -21.61
CA GLU A 674 0.26 6.33 -21.31
C GLU A 674 1.78 6.09 -21.43
N GLU A 675 2.25 4.88 -21.12
CA GLU A 675 3.66 4.46 -21.27
C GLU A 675 4.05 4.21 -22.74
N GLY A 676 3.08 4.24 -23.64
CA GLY A 676 3.23 3.94 -25.03
C GLY A 676 3.04 2.46 -25.37
N THR A 677 3.27 2.16 -26.65
CA THR A 677 3.34 0.80 -27.20
C THR A 677 4.76 0.46 -27.60
N THR A 678 5.06 -0.80 -27.83
CA THR A 678 6.35 -1.22 -28.40
C THR A 678 6.69 -0.44 -29.67
N GLN A 679 5.70 -0.24 -30.56
CA GLN A 679 5.88 0.49 -31.81
C GLN A 679 6.16 1.99 -31.57
N SER A 680 5.36 2.65 -30.74
CA SER A 680 5.51 4.09 -30.49
C SER A 680 6.85 4.37 -29.77
N VAL A 681 7.17 3.60 -28.73
CA VAL A 681 8.42 3.76 -27.97
C VAL A 681 9.64 3.51 -28.87
N GLN A 682 9.60 2.54 -29.79
CA GLN A 682 10.65 2.36 -30.79
C GLN A 682 10.82 3.60 -31.69
N ALA A 683 9.75 4.29 -32.01
CA ALA A 683 9.76 5.48 -32.86
C ALA A 683 10.11 6.78 -32.11
N ILE A 684 9.99 6.83 -30.79
CA ILE A 684 10.34 8.00 -29.98
C ILE A 684 11.84 8.27 -30.04
N THR A 685 12.22 9.53 -30.23
CA THR A 685 13.62 10.01 -30.28
C THR A 685 13.91 10.93 -29.09
N LEU A 686 15.19 11.19 -28.82
CA LEU A 686 15.59 12.16 -27.78
C LEU A 686 15.10 13.58 -28.10
N GLU A 687 15.04 13.92 -29.38
CA GLU A 687 14.52 15.21 -29.85
C GLU A 687 13.03 15.37 -29.57
N ASP A 688 12.24 14.30 -29.65
CA ASP A 688 10.82 14.35 -29.25
C ASP A 688 10.68 14.74 -27.78
N LEU A 689 11.51 14.15 -26.91
CA LEU A 689 11.50 14.44 -25.47
C LEU A 689 11.94 15.87 -25.16
N LYS A 690 13.01 16.35 -25.82
CA LYS A 690 13.43 17.76 -25.71
C LYS A 690 12.36 18.72 -26.19
N ALA A 691 11.74 18.42 -27.33
CA ALA A 691 10.65 19.23 -27.86
C ALA A 691 9.43 19.24 -26.92
N PHE A 692 9.11 18.13 -26.28
CA PHE A 692 8.04 18.04 -25.29
C PHE A 692 8.36 18.90 -24.05
N TYR A 693 9.56 18.77 -23.50
CA TYR A 693 10.04 19.62 -22.41
C TYR A 693 10.00 21.11 -22.80
N ASP A 694 10.52 21.50 -23.94
CA ASP A 694 10.56 22.89 -24.42
C ASP A 694 9.18 23.48 -24.71
N ASN A 695 8.18 22.63 -24.99
CA ASN A 695 6.82 23.08 -25.24
C ASN A 695 5.97 23.13 -23.99
N TYR A 696 6.06 22.15 -23.13
CA TYR A 696 5.03 21.90 -22.11
C TYR A 696 5.52 22.04 -20.66
N TYR A 697 6.83 21.97 -20.36
CA TYR A 697 7.32 22.27 -19.02
C TYR A 697 7.41 23.79 -18.84
N ARG A 698 6.24 24.40 -18.60
CA ARG A 698 6.10 25.84 -18.58
C ARG A 698 5.24 26.31 -17.40
N PRO A 699 5.54 27.49 -16.83
CA PRO A 699 4.85 28.00 -15.65
C PRO A 699 3.39 28.38 -15.88
N ASN A 700 3.00 28.72 -17.12
CA ASN A 700 1.64 29.11 -17.48
C ASN A 700 0.57 28.07 -17.10
N PHE A 701 0.99 26.85 -16.89
CA PHE A 701 0.14 25.70 -16.64
C PHE A 701 0.62 24.90 -15.43
N ALA A 702 1.33 25.58 -14.52
CA ALA A 702 1.87 24.97 -13.33
C ALA A 702 1.24 25.57 -12.08
N ASP A 703 0.72 24.70 -11.24
CA ASP A 703 0.25 25.01 -9.90
C ASP A 703 1.25 24.47 -8.88
N VAL A 704 1.43 25.17 -7.76
CA VAL A 704 2.33 24.75 -6.69
C VAL A 704 1.58 24.63 -5.37
N VAL A 705 1.80 23.50 -4.70
CA VAL A 705 1.31 23.29 -3.33
C VAL A 705 2.51 22.97 -2.46
N ILE A 706 2.63 23.66 -1.30
CA ILE A 706 3.67 23.43 -0.30
C ILE A 706 3.03 23.30 1.08
N VAL A 707 3.33 22.21 1.79
CA VAL A 707 2.78 21.89 3.11
C VAL A 707 3.87 21.37 4.03
N GLY A 708 4.01 21.96 5.21
CA GLY A 708 4.96 21.46 6.19
C GLY A 708 5.39 22.51 7.18
N ASP A 709 6.43 22.17 7.93
CA ASP A 709 7.03 23.03 8.93
C ASP A 709 7.91 24.11 8.27
N ILE A 710 7.22 25.06 7.64
CA ILE A 710 7.83 26.20 6.96
C ILE A 710 6.89 27.41 6.93
N PRO A 711 7.27 28.56 7.53
CA PRO A 711 6.48 29.78 7.49
C PRO A 711 6.30 30.30 6.04
N LYS A 712 5.15 30.91 5.74
CA LYS A 712 4.82 31.45 4.41
C LYS A 712 5.97 32.27 3.77
N ALA A 713 6.57 33.17 4.52
CA ALA A 713 7.61 34.04 3.97
C ALA A 713 8.85 33.27 3.52
N GLU A 714 9.27 32.29 4.30
CA GLU A 714 10.41 31.42 4.02
C GLU A 714 10.08 30.45 2.87
N ALA A 715 8.84 29.92 2.82
CA ALA A 715 8.37 29.10 1.72
C ALA A 715 8.46 29.85 0.38
N ILE A 716 7.93 31.08 0.32
CA ILE A 716 8.00 31.94 -0.89
C ILE A 716 9.45 32.25 -1.27
N GLU A 717 10.32 32.56 -0.32
CA GLU A 717 11.73 32.79 -0.59
C GLU A 717 12.41 31.54 -1.17
N THR A 718 12.16 30.38 -0.59
CA THR A 718 12.75 29.10 -0.98
C THR A 718 12.36 28.68 -2.41
N ILE A 719 11.13 28.97 -2.84
CA ILE A 719 10.64 28.66 -4.20
C ILE A 719 10.72 29.84 -5.16
N SER A 720 11.36 30.97 -4.76
CA SER A 720 11.42 32.21 -5.57
C SER A 720 12.08 32.02 -6.94
N PHE A 721 12.94 31.00 -7.10
CA PHE A 721 13.55 30.66 -8.39
C PHE A 721 12.51 30.32 -9.47
N LEU A 722 11.29 29.86 -9.10
CA LEU A 722 10.20 29.61 -10.03
C LEU A 722 9.73 30.89 -10.73
N SER A 723 9.97 32.06 -10.16
CA SER A 723 9.66 33.36 -10.81
C SER A 723 10.47 33.60 -12.08
N ALA A 724 11.63 32.94 -12.23
CA ALA A 724 12.47 33.00 -13.43
C ALA A 724 12.05 32.01 -14.54
N TRP A 725 11.06 31.16 -14.29
CA TRP A 725 10.62 30.13 -15.24
C TRP A 725 9.87 30.76 -16.40
N GLU A 726 10.36 30.62 -17.64
CA GLU A 726 9.84 31.30 -18.83
C GLU A 726 8.54 30.66 -19.34
N GLY A 727 7.50 31.47 -19.53
CA GLY A 727 6.21 31.03 -20.07
C GLY A 727 6.23 30.85 -21.61
N LYS A 728 5.35 29.95 -22.06
CA LYS A 728 5.10 29.75 -23.51
C LYS A 728 3.63 29.44 -23.71
N GLU A 729 3.00 30.10 -24.69
CA GLU A 729 1.61 29.80 -25.02
C GLU A 729 1.49 28.47 -25.75
N TYR A 730 0.54 27.66 -25.35
CA TYR A 730 0.06 26.51 -26.09
C TYR A 730 -1.43 26.26 -25.80
N THR A 731 -2.09 25.50 -26.67
CA THR A 731 -3.50 25.16 -26.51
C THR A 731 -3.63 23.73 -26.08
N LEU A 732 -4.34 23.50 -24.98
CA LEU A 732 -4.67 22.14 -24.53
C LEU A 732 -5.62 21.48 -25.54
N PRO A 733 -5.44 20.16 -25.83
CA PRO A 733 -6.35 19.45 -26.69
C PRO A 733 -7.74 19.39 -26.08
N SER A 734 -8.78 19.53 -26.91
CA SER A 734 -10.15 19.26 -26.50
C SER A 734 -10.57 17.91 -27.10
N PHE A 735 -11.12 17.05 -26.29
CA PHE A 735 -11.74 15.82 -26.75
C PHE A 735 -13.24 16.09 -26.90
N GLY A 736 -13.80 15.72 -28.04
CA GLY A 736 -15.24 15.86 -28.27
C GLY A 736 -16.06 14.95 -27.38
N GLU A 737 -17.39 15.01 -27.48
CA GLU A 737 -18.26 14.06 -26.79
C GLU A 737 -17.98 12.66 -27.35
N PHE A 738 -17.73 11.71 -26.44
CA PHE A 738 -17.63 10.30 -26.77
C PHE A 738 -19.03 9.70 -26.87
N ALA A 739 -19.40 9.22 -28.06
CA ALA A 739 -20.61 8.45 -28.21
C ALA A 739 -20.49 7.19 -27.36
N ASN A 740 -21.51 6.88 -26.56
CA ASN A 740 -21.62 5.56 -25.93
C ASN A 740 -21.65 4.52 -27.08
N ALA A 741 -20.47 3.99 -27.37
CA ALA A 741 -20.35 2.87 -28.32
C ALA A 741 -20.85 1.58 -27.70
N GLY A 742 -21.07 1.58 -26.38
CA GLY A 742 -21.55 0.49 -25.57
C GLY A 742 -22.90 0.00 -26.07
N LYS A 743 -22.90 -1.20 -26.62
CA LYS A 743 -24.09 -1.89 -27.09
C LYS A 743 -24.20 -3.26 -26.43
N GLY A 744 -23.76 -3.34 -25.20
CA GLY A 744 -23.86 -4.56 -24.41
C GLY A 744 -23.03 -5.72 -24.98
N LYS A 745 -21.85 -5.46 -25.52
CA LYS A 745 -20.95 -6.49 -26.07
C LYS A 745 -20.04 -7.08 -25.01
N ILE A 746 -19.53 -8.27 -25.29
CA ILE A 746 -18.46 -8.90 -24.50
C ILE A 746 -17.18 -8.83 -25.32
N TYR A 747 -16.14 -8.25 -24.73
CA TYR A 747 -14.80 -8.22 -25.29
C TYR A 747 -13.92 -9.21 -24.55
N LEU A 748 -13.51 -10.27 -25.24
CA LEU A 748 -12.71 -11.36 -24.70
C LEU A 748 -11.24 -11.15 -25.06
N VAL A 749 -10.41 -10.97 -24.04
CA VAL A 749 -8.95 -10.90 -24.15
C VAL A 749 -8.38 -12.22 -23.67
N ASP A 750 -7.63 -12.89 -24.53
CA ASP A 750 -7.08 -14.21 -24.23
C ASP A 750 -5.90 -14.13 -23.25
N ASN A 751 -6.01 -14.90 -22.16
CA ASN A 751 -4.94 -15.16 -21.18
C ASN A 751 -4.84 -16.68 -20.95
N PRO A 752 -4.12 -17.41 -21.83
CA PRO A 752 -4.11 -18.86 -21.82
C PRO A 752 -3.65 -19.45 -20.48
N GLY A 753 -4.41 -20.43 -19.97
CA GLY A 753 -4.13 -21.14 -18.73
C GLY A 753 -4.23 -20.25 -17.48
N GLY A 754 -4.90 -19.09 -17.56
CA GLY A 754 -5.23 -18.28 -16.38
C GLY A 754 -6.21 -18.99 -15.46
N VAL A 755 -5.89 -19.15 -14.19
CA VAL A 755 -6.78 -19.77 -13.20
C VAL A 755 -7.89 -18.83 -12.74
N GLN A 756 -7.72 -17.52 -12.95
CA GLN A 756 -8.70 -16.47 -12.69
C GLN A 756 -9.04 -15.70 -13.97
N SER A 757 -10.18 -15.00 -13.95
CA SER A 757 -10.57 -14.03 -14.96
C SER A 757 -10.69 -12.64 -14.34
N VAL A 758 -10.26 -11.61 -15.07
CA VAL A 758 -10.55 -10.22 -14.73
C VAL A 758 -11.82 -9.83 -15.48
N ILE A 759 -12.82 -9.35 -14.74
CA ILE A 759 -14.09 -8.86 -15.30
C ILE A 759 -14.13 -7.34 -15.11
N SER A 760 -14.49 -6.60 -16.16
CA SER A 760 -14.77 -5.16 -16.08
C SER A 760 -16.03 -4.84 -16.89
N ILE A 761 -17.08 -4.35 -16.23
CA ILE A 761 -18.34 -3.92 -16.86
C ILE A 761 -18.31 -2.39 -16.85
N LEU A 762 -18.39 -1.75 -18.02
CA LEU A 762 -18.08 -0.33 -18.12
C LEU A 762 -18.87 0.40 -19.20
N LYS A 763 -18.94 1.72 -19.06
CA LYS A 763 -19.44 2.65 -20.06
C LYS A 763 -18.94 4.08 -19.84
N HIS A 764 -19.12 4.97 -20.81
CA HIS A 764 -18.95 6.42 -20.59
C HIS A 764 -19.96 6.94 -19.57
N ALA A 765 -19.52 7.87 -18.73
CA ALA A 765 -20.34 8.50 -17.70
C ALA A 765 -19.97 9.99 -17.54
N LEU A 766 -20.08 10.50 -16.32
CA LEU A 766 -19.99 11.90 -15.96
C LEU A 766 -18.54 12.39 -15.86
N VAL A 767 -18.24 13.55 -16.40
CA VAL A 767 -17.03 14.32 -16.07
C VAL A 767 -17.11 14.81 -14.63
N PHE A 768 -15.96 15.13 -14.06
CA PHE A 768 -15.88 15.63 -12.70
C PHE A 768 -16.72 16.90 -12.52
N ASP A 769 -17.55 16.87 -11.49
CA ASP A 769 -18.30 17.99 -10.97
C ASP A 769 -18.39 17.83 -9.45
N ALA A 770 -17.78 18.76 -8.74
CA ALA A 770 -17.63 18.67 -7.28
C ALA A 770 -18.96 18.73 -6.52
N GLU A 771 -20.01 19.27 -7.10
CA GLU A 771 -21.27 19.60 -6.41
C GLU A 771 -22.51 19.13 -7.18
N GLY A 772 -22.36 18.75 -8.42
CA GLY A 772 -23.45 18.38 -9.31
C GLY A 772 -23.71 16.89 -9.41
N GLU A 773 -24.09 16.45 -10.62
CA GLU A 773 -24.53 15.08 -10.86
C GLU A 773 -23.43 14.02 -10.63
N TYR A 774 -22.18 14.34 -10.97
CA TYR A 774 -21.05 13.44 -10.73
C TYR A 774 -20.89 13.15 -9.22
N PHE A 775 -20.85 14.18 -8.39
CA PHE A 775 -20.73 14.01 -6.95
C PHE A 775 -21.88 13.17 -6.37
N LYS A 776 -23.12 13.49 -6.77
CA LYS A 776 -24.32 12.77 -6.34
C LYS A 776 -24.34 11.31 -6.83
N SER A 777 -23.81 11.04 -8.04
CA SER A 777 -23.67 9.66 -8.54
C SER A 777 -22.67 8.86 -7.72
N GLY A 778 -21.64 9.48 -7.17
CA GLY A 778 -20.75 8.84 -6.17
C GLY A 778 -21.50 8.45 -4.88
N LEU A 779 -22.38 9.34 -4.39
CA LEU A 779 -23.24 9.06 -3.21
C LEU A 779 -24.21 7.91 -3.51
N MET A 780 -24.84 7.92 -4.68
CA MET A 780 -25.74 6.86 -5.14
C MET A 780 -25.02 5.51 -5.23
N ASN A 781 -23.81 5.49 -5.76
CA ASN A 781 -23.04 4.25 -5.93
C ASN A 781 -22.47 3.66 -4.62
N PHE A 782 -22.45 4.43 -3.53
CA PHE A 782 -21.84 4.02 -2.28
C PHE A 782 -22.37 2.66 -1.76
N PRO A 783 -23.69 2.43 -1.62
CA PRO A 783 -24.20 1.14 -1.20
C PRO A 783 -24.17 0.05 -2.30
N LEU A 784 -24.08 0.42 -3.58
CA LEU A 784 -24.02 -0.57 -4.67
C LEU A 784 -22.65 -1.26 -4.75
N GLY A 785 -21.55 -0.49 -4.82
CA GLY A 785 -20.20 -1.02 -4.99
C GLY A 785 -19.11 -0.09 -4.48
N GLY A 786 -19.45 0.96 -3.73
CA GLY A 786 -18.52 2.00 -3.27
C GLY A 786 -17.95 1.78 -1.87
N MET A 787 -18.37 0.76 -1.15
CA MET A 787 -17.87 0.39 0.18
C MET A 787 -17.67 -1.12 0.30
N PHE A 788 -16.99 -1.57 1.36
CA PHE A 788 -16.75 -2.99 1.58
C PHE A 788 -18.06 -3.79 1.70
N ASN A 789 -19.00 -3.32 2.53
CA ASN A 789 -20.33 -3.92 2.69
C ASN A 789 -21.33 -3.50 1.59
N SER A 790 -20.85 -3.22 0.39
CA SER A 790 -21.72 -2.91 -0.74
C SER A 790 -22.41 -4.16 -1.27
N ARG A 791 -23.56 -3.97 -1.94
CA ARG A 791 -24.38 -5.08 -2.44
C ARG A 791 -23.60 -6.02 -3.36
N ILE A 792 -22.79 -5.48 -4.26
CA ILE A 792 -21.98 -6.26 -5.20
C ILE A 792 -20.93 -7.08 -4.43
N ASN A 793 -20.22 -6.47 -3.47
CA ASN A 793 -19.18 -7.16 -2.73
C ASN A 793 -19.77 -8.24 -1.79
N LEU A 794 -20.86 -7.94 -1.08
CA LEU A 794 -21.56 -8.93 -0.26
C LEU A 794 -22.02 -10.13 -1.06
N ASN A 795 -22.61 -9.91 -2.25
CA ASN A 795 -23.05 -11.00 -3.11
C ASN A 795 -21.86 -11.86 -3.60
N LEU A 796 -20.87 -11.25 -4.27
CA LEU A 796 -19.82 -11.99 -4.96
C LEU A 796 -18.74 -12.56 -4.03
N ARG A 797 -18.41 -11.83 -2.98
CA ARG A 797 -17.39 -12.23 -2.01
C ARG A 797 -17.96 -13.06 -0.88
N GLU A 798 -18.94 -12.51 -0.14
CA GLU A 798 -19.39 -13.11 1.13
C GLU A 798 -20.42 -14.21 0.90
N ASP A 799 -21.41 -14.00 0.01
CA ASP A 799 -22.42 -15.02 -0.26
C ASP A 799 -21.92 -16.17 -1.15
N LYS A 800 -21.08 -15.84 -2.15
CA LYS A 800 -20.69 -16.78 -3.20
C LYS A 800 -19.24 -17.26 -3.11
N GLY A 801 -18.34 -16.51 -2.48
CA GLY A 801 -16.93 -16.85 -2.45
C GLY A 801 -16.26 -16.86 -3.84
N TYR A 802 -16.78 -16.11 -4.82
CA TYR A 802 -16.26 -16.13 -6.19
C TYR A 802 -15.04 -15.24 -6.39
N THR A 803 -14.83 -14.26 -5.51
CA THR A 803 -13.78 -13.24 -5.59
C THR A 803 -13.25 -12.88 -4.22
N TYR A 804 -12.06 -12.34 -4.18
CA TYR A 804 -11.52 -11.65 -3.01
C TYR A 804 -12.17 -10.27 -2.79
N GLY A 805 -12.70 -9.63 -3.87
CA GLY A 805 -13.42 -8.35 -3.76
C GLY A 805 -14.00 -7.89 -5.09
N ALA A 806 -15.17 -7.25 -5.00
CA ALA A 806 -15.88 -6.66 -6.13
C ALA A 806 -16.33 -5.24 -5.81
N ARG A 807 -16.26 -4.36 -6.79
CA ARG A 807 -16.57 -2.92 -6.61
C ARG A 807 -17.18 -2.30 -7.84
N SER A 808 -17.82 -1.14 -7.66
CA SER A 808 -18.22 -0.25 -8.76
C SER A 808 -17.93 1.21 -8.42
N GLY A 809 -17.83 2.06 -9.45
CA GLY A 809 -17.56 3.47 -9.24
C GLY A 809 -17.70 4.33 -10.49
N PHE A 810 -17.89 5.64 -10.24
CA PHE A 810 -17.80 6.68 -11.25
C PHE A 810 -16.42 7.34 -11.18
N ASN A 811 -15.71 7.38 -12.29
CA ASN A 811 -14.40 8.02 -12.41
C ASN A 811 -14.51 9.17 -13.40
N GLY A 812 -14.51 10.40 -12.88
CA GLY A 812 -14.62 11.62 -13.69
C GLY A 812 -13.36 12.46 -13.60
N GLY A 813 -12.78 12.80 -14.74
CA GLY A 813 -11.77 13.85 -14.91
C GLY A 813 -12.39 15.13 -15.49
N LYS A 814 -11.55 16.16 -15.74
CA LYS A 814 -12.03 17.40 -16.41
C LYS A 814 -12.62 17.17 -17.79
N MET A 815 -12.18 16.12 -18.51
CA MET A 815 -12.46 15.94 -19.94
C MET A 815 -13.33 14.72 -20.22
N THR A 816 -13.26 13.69 -19.40
CA THR A 816 -13.96 12.42 -19.61
C THR A 816 -14.42 11.85 -18.27
N GLY A 817 -15.44 10.99 -18.35
CA GLY A 817 -15.90 10.24 -17.21
C GLY A 817 -16.40 8.85 -17.61
N THR A 818 -16.24 7.91 -16.70
CA THR A 818 -16.61 6.52 -16.88
C THR A 818 -17.34 5.97 -15.65
N PHE A 819 -18.17 4.96 -15.86
CA PHE A 819 -18.63 4.06 -14.83
C PHE A 819 -17.98 2.71 -15.06
N SER A 820 -17.54 2.05 -14.01
CA SER A 820 -17.04 0.67 -14.07
C SER A 820 -17.47 -0.14 -12.85
N ALA A 821 -17.73 -1.45 -13.09
CA ALA A 821 -17.87 -2.46 -12.04
C ALA A 821 -16.90 -3.61 -12.36
N SER A 822 -16.12 -4.06 -11.38
CA SER A 822 -15.01 -4.98 -11.64
C SER A 822 -14.72 -5.95 -10.49
N ALA A 823 -14.21 -7.13 -10.85
CA ALA A 823 -13.66 -8.12 -9.93
C ALA A 823 -12.69 -9.06 -10.66
N ASP A 824 -11.72 -9.60 -9.88
CA ASP A 824 -10.95 -10.77 -10.27
C ASP A 824 -11.63 -11.99 -9.67
N VAL A 825 -12.01 -12.95 -10.49
CA VAL A 825 -12.83 -14.09 -10.06
C VAL A 825 -12.17 -15.42 -10.44
N ALA A 826 -12.43 -16.48 -9.68
CA ALA A 826 -12.00 -17.82 -10.09
C ALA A 826 -12.56 -18.14 -11.49
N GLY A 827 -11.73 -18.65 -12.41
CA GLY A 827 -12.07 -18.82 -13.83
C GLY A 827 -13.31 -19.68 -14.06
N GLN A 828 -13.59 -20.66 -13.20
CA GLN A 828 -14.79 -21.47 -13.24
C GLN A 828 -16.08 -20.68 -12.94
N HIS A 829 -15.99 -19.55 -12.23
CA HIS A 829 -17.10 -18.71 -11.81
C HIS A 829 -17.28 -17.44 -12.66
N THR A 830 -16.50 -17.25 -13.74
CA THR A 830 -16.53 -16.06 -14.58
C THR A 830 -17.93 -15.68 -15.03
N VAL A 831 -18.67 -16.62 -15.63
CA VAL A 831 -20.03 -16.37 -16.15
C VAL A 831 -21.01 -16.09 -15.03
N ALA A 832 -20.96 -16.89 -13.95
CA ALA A 832 -21.83 -16.71 -12.79
C ALA A 832 -21.58 -15.34 -12.14
N SER A 833 -20.35 -14.89 -12.05
CA SER A 833 -19.99 -13.56 -11.52
C SER A 833 -20.53 -12.42 -12.38
N ILE A 834 -20.43 -12.53 -13.70
CA ILE A 834 -21.05 -11.54 -14.61
C ILE A 834 -22.57 -11.48 -14.40
N GLN A 835 -23.23 -12.64 -14.30
CA GLN A 835 -24.68 -12.70 -14.06
C GLN A 835 -25.06 -12.05 -12.73
N GLU A 836 -24.32 -12.28 -11.68
CA GLU A 836 -24.59 -11.65 -10.37
C GLU A 836 -24.32 -10.13 -10.40
N PHE A 837 -23.27 -9.66 -11.09
CA PHE A 837 -23.05 -8.23 -11.30
C PHE A 837 -24.25 -7.57 -11.99
N LEU A 838 -24.66 -8.11 -13.12
CA LEU A 838 -25.78 -7.58 -13.88
C LEU A 838 -27.08 -7.59 -13.04
N LYS A 839 -27.37 -8.70 -12.38
CA LYS A 839 -28.53 -8.87 -11.51
C LYS A 839 -28.56 -7.84 -10.36
N GLU A 840 -27.44 -7.61 -9.66
CA GLU A 840 -27.41 -6.62 -8.57
C GLU A 840 -27.57 -5.20 -9.11
N MET A 841 -26.94 -4.87 -10.24
CA MET A 841 -27.09 -3.56 -10.88
C MET A 841 -28.53 -3.33 -11.39
N ASP A 842 -29.15 -4.31 -12.05
CA ASP A 842 -30.54 -4.22 -12.54
C ASP A 842 -31.52 -4.08 -11.38
N LYS A 843 -31.32 -4.86 -10.31
CA LYS A 843 -32.11 -4.74 -9.08
C LYS A 843 -31.97 -3.36 -8.46
N TYR A 844 -30.76 -2.83 -8.42
CA TYR A 844 -30.49 -1.50 -7.87
C TYR A 844 -31.05 -0.40 -8.79
N GLN A 845 -30.95 -0.53 -10.10
CA GLN A 845 -31.57 0.37 -11.07
C GLN A 845 -33.09 0.45 -10.87
N ALA A 846 -33.75 -0.68 -10.65
CA ALA A 846 -35.21 -0.77 -10.51
C ALA A 846 -35.73 -0.31 -9.13
N SER A 847 -35.01 -0.64 -8.04
CA SER A 847 -35.47 -0.40 -6.67
C SER A 847 -34.74 0.76 -5.95
N GLY A 848 -33.55 1.12 -6.42
CA GLY A 848 -32.68 2.11 -5.82
C GLY A 848 -32.12 1.71 -4.46
N MET A 849 -31.56 2.68 -3.75
CA MET A 849 -31.14 2.52 -2.35
C MET A 849 -32.32 2.61 -1.38
N THR A 850 -32.19 1.93 -0.27
CA THR A 850 -33.10 2.00 0.87
C THR A 850 -32.86 3.22 1.73
N GLN A 851 -33.79 3.53 2.64
CA GLN A 851 -33.61 4.61 3.63
C GLN A 851 -32.43 4.33 4.56
N ASP A 852 -32.23 3.07 4.95
CA ASP A 852 -31.12 2.68 5.84
C ASP A 852 -29.76 2.86 5.15
N GLU A 853 -29.69 2.53 3.85
CA GLU A 853 -28.48 2.76 3.04
C GLU A 853 -28.19 4.26 2.83
N LEU A 854 -29.25 5.08 2.69
CA LEU A 854 -29.11 6.53 2.65
C LEU A 854 -28.53 7.08 3.97
N GLU A 855 -29.04 6.65 5.10
CA GLU A 855 -28.57 7.08 6.42
C GLU A 855 -27.14 6.60 6.68
N LEU A 856 -26.80 5.37 6.29
CA LEU A 856 -25.43 4.84 6.33
C LEU A 856 -24.48 5.72 5.51
N MET A 857 -24.84 6.02 4.28
CA MET A 857 -24.03 6.86 3.38
C MET A 857 -23.84 8.26 3.97
N LYS A 858 -24.92 8.92 4.47
CA LYS A 858 -24.84 10.23 5.10
C LYS A 858 -23.88 10.23 6.30
N LYS A 859 -23.99 9.27 7.21
CA LYS A 859 -23.08 9.13 8.34
C LYS A 859 -21.64 8.96 7.88
N ALA A 860 -21.38 8.01 7.00
CA ALA A 860 -20.03 7.72 6.50
C ALA A 860 -19.37 8.97 5.89
N TYR A 861 -20.08 9.68 5.01
CA TYR A 861 -19.54 10.85 4.33
C TYR A 861 -19.36 12.07 5.23
N THR A 862 -20.24 12.28 6.22
CA THR A 862 -20.15 13.45 7.12
C THR A 862 -19.08 13.29 8.21
N GLN A 863 -18.67 12.07 8.52
CA GLN A 863 -17.69 11.79 9.58
C GLN A 863 -16.26 11.62 9.06
N ARG A 864 -16.05 11.23 7.81
CA ARG A 864 -14.71 10.93 7.27
C ARG A 864 -13.80 12.16 7.06
N ASP A 865 -14.31 13.38 7.20
CA ASP A 865 -13.54 14.61 6.96
C ASP A 865 -12.28 14.68 7.84
N ALA A 866 -12.37 14.21 9.09
CA ALA A 866 -11.25 14.19 10.02
C ALA A 866 -10.04 13.41 9.45
N LEU A 867 -10.29 12.26 8.79
CA LEU A 867 -9.23 11.44 8.21
C LEU A 867 -8.57 12.08 6.98
N SER A 868 -9.23 13.04 6.34
CA SER A 868 -8.81 13.58 5.05
C SER A 868 -7.72 14.66 5.13
N SER A 869 -7.39 15.17 6.32
CA SER A 869 -6.50 16.31 6.51
C SER A 869 -5.37 16.10 7.53
N GLU A 870 -5.10 14.85 7.92
CA GLU A 870 -4.13 14.52 8.94
C GLU A 870 -2.68 14.84 8.55
N THR A 871 -2.19 14.30 7.45
CA THR A 871 -0.77 14.42 7.08
C THR A 871 -0.49 15.56 6.10
N PRO A 872 0.76 16.06 6.00
CA PRO A 872 1.12 17.05 5.00
C PRO A 872 0.71 16.67 3.58
N THR A 873 0.89 15.40 3.19
CA THR A 873 0.50 14.89 1.87
C THR A 873 -1.03 14.91 1.68
N ARG A 874 -1.82 14.58 2.71
CA ARG A 874 -3.30 14.65 2.63
C ARG A 874 -3.78 16.11 2.55
N LYS A 875 -3.21 17.01 3.37
CA LYS A 875 -3.47 18.46 3.30
C LYS A 875 -3.14 18.99 1.89
N ALA A 876 -1.99 18.61 1.33
CA ALA A 876 -1.61 18.96 -0.05
C ALA A 876 -2.60 18.42 -1.09
N GLY A 877 -3.07 17.19 -0.95
CA GLY A 877 -4.05 16.60 -1.87
C GLY A 877 -5.37 17.38 -1.95
N ILE A 878 -5.79 18.02 -0.87
CA ILE A 878 -6.96 18.92 -0.87
C ILE A 878 -6.66 20.16 -1.73
N LEU A 879 -5.51 20.79 -1.51
CA LEU A 879 -5.12 22.01 -2.23
C LEU A 879 -4.86 21.75 -3.72
N ILE A 880 -4.21 20.62 -4.05
CA ILE A 880 -4.01 20.17 -5.45
C ILE A 880 -5.35 20.02 -6.16
N ARG A 881 -6.35 19.43 -5.49
CA ARG A 881 -7.70 19.31 -6.05
C ARG A 881 -8.37 20.66 -6.24
N MET A 882 -8.20 21.59 -5.29
CA MET A 882 -8.74 22.94 -5.40
C MET A 882 -8.18 23.67 -6.62
N LEU A 883 -6.87 23.69 -6.80
CA LEU A 883 -6.20 24.27 -7.96
C LEU A 883 -6.59 23.55 -9.26
N GLY A 884 -6.46 22.23 -9.26
CA GLY A 884 -6.71 21.40 -10.44
C GLY A 884 -8.14 21.48 -10.99
N TYR A 885 -9.13 21.86 -10.19
CA TYR A 885 -10.54 21.93 -10.58
C TYR A 885 -11.18 23.30 -10.32
N ASP A 886 -10.40 24.34 -10.04
CA ASP A 886 -10.86 25.71 -9.77
C ASP A 886 -11.90 25.78 -8.65
N LEU A 887 -11.68 25.00 -7.54
CA LEU A 887 -12.62 24.93 -6.41
C LEU A 887 -12.31 25.99 -5.37
N ASP A 888 -13.34 26.68 -4.89
CA ASP A 888 -13.19 27.61 -3.78
C ASP A 888 -13.11 26.91 -2.42
N LYS A 889 -12.71 27.64 -1.38
CA LYS A 889 -12.53 27.12 -0.02
C LYS A 889 -13.81 26.57 0.64
N ASP A 890 -14.99 26.94 0.13
CA ASP A 890 -16.28 26.55 0.71
C ASP A 890 -16.90 25.33 0.00
N TYR A 891 -16.25 24.74 -1.04
CA TYR A 891 -16.81 23.63 -1.81
C TYR A 891 -17.16 22.41 -0.93
N ARG A 892 -16.31 22.06 0.06
CA ARG A 892 -16.58 20.96 0.97
C ARG A 892 -17.79 21.23 1.88
N LYS A 893 -17.98 22.48 2.29
CA LYS A 893 -19.16 22.86 3.07
C LYS A 893 -20.43 22.65 2.23
N ARG A 894 -20.43 23.05 0.97
CA ARG A 894 -21.56 22.82 0.05
C ARG A 894 -21.78 21.34 -0.23
N GLN A 895 -20.71 20.55 -0.39
CA GLN A 895 -20.82 19.08 -0.47
C GLN A 895 -21.51 18.51 0.77
N LYS A 896 -21.15 18.95 1.95
CA LYS A 896 -21.78 18.51 3.22
C LYS A 896 -23.28 18.88 3.27
N GLU A 897 -23.64 20.06 2.77
CA GLU A 897 -25.04 20.46 2.63
C GLU A 897 -25.79 19.56 1.63
N ILE A 898 -25.17 19.20 0.50
CA ILE A 898 -25.74 18.27 -0.49
C ILE A 898 -25.96 16.90 0.13
N ILE A 899 -24.96 16.35 0.86
CA ILE A 899 -25.06 15.06 1.53
C ILE A 899 -26.22 15.05 2.54
N ASN A 900 -26.30 16.06 3.39
CA ASN A 900 -27.33 16.14 4.43
C ASN A 900 -28.75 16.25 3.85
N ASN A 901 -28.90 16.94 2.71
CA ASN A 901 -30.19 17.17 2.05
C ASN A 901 -30.53 16.07 1.02
N ALA A 902 -29.62 15.14 0.71
CA ALA A 902 -29.86 14.07 -0.24
C ALA A 902 -31.06 13.21 0.16
N THR A 903 -31.88 12.83 -0.81
CA THR A 903 -33.05 11.97 -0.61
C THR A 903 -32.92 10.69 -1.45
N THR A 904 -33.67 9.65 -1.06
CA THR A 904 -33.72 8.41 -1.85
C THR A 904 -34.28 8.65 -3.25
N GLU A 905 -35.28 9.54 -3.39
CA GLU A 905 -35.89 9.84 -4.69
C GLU A 905 -34.86 10.45 -5.65
N GLU A 906 -34.05 11.41 -5.18
CA GLU A 906 -33.03 12.06 -5.99
C GLU A 906 -31.95 11.07 -6.45
N LEU A 907 -31.39 10.30 -5.50
CA LEU A 907 -30.31 9.37 -5.81
C LEU A 907 -30.79 8.16 -6.62
N ASN A 908 -32.01 7.67 -6.39
CA ASN A 908 -32.60 6.58 -7.18
C ASN A 908 -32.91 7.00 -8.61
N ALA A 909 -33.23 8.28 -8.85
CA ALA A 909 -33.35 8.80 -10.23
C ALA A 909 -32.01 8.74 -10.97
N LEU A 910 -30.87 8.92 -10.29
CA LEU A 910 -29.53 8.76 -10.87
C LEU A 910 -29.22 7.26 -11.13
N ALA A 911 -29.61 6.37 -10.22
CA ALA A 911 -29.48 4.93 -10.46
C ALA A 911 -30.26 4.47 -11.71
N ALA A 912 -31.51 4.91 -11.84
CA ALA A 912 -32.34 4.61 -13.02
C ALA A 912 -31.73 5.18 -14.33
N LYS A 913 -31.06 6.33 -14.26
CA LYS A 913 -30.42 6.97 -15.42
C LYS A 913 -29.12 6.29 -15.83
N TRP A 914 -28.26 5.93 -14.86
CA TRP A 914 -26.89 5.57 -15.15
C TRP A 914 -26.60 4.07 -15.12
N LEU A 915 -27.43 3.23 -14.51
CA LEU A 915 -27.17 1.80 -14.34
C LEU A 915 -27.89 0.89 -15.35
N ASP A 916 -28.20 1.41 -16.55
CA ASP A 916 -28.70 0.60 -17.66
C ASP A 916 -27.60 -0.38 -18.12
N THR A 917 -27.73 -1.64 -17.67
CA THR A 917 -26.75 -2.71 -17.94
C THR A 917 -26.74 -3.15 -19.39
N ASP A 918 -27.84 -2.99 -20.13
CA ASP A 918 -27.91 -3.33 -21.57
C ASP A 918 -27.00 -2.44 -22.42
N SER A 919 -26.71 -1.23 -21.93
CA SER A 919 -25.80 -0.29 -22.59
C SER A 919 -24.33 -0.45 -22.16
N MET A 920 -24.02 -1.34 -21.22
CA MET A 920 -22.66 -1.53 -20.71
C MET A 920 -21.92 -2.61 -21.48
N ASP A 921 -20.67 -2.33 -21.83
CA ASP A 921 -19.74 -3.31 -22.38
C ASP A 921 -19.09 -4.11 -21.26
N ILE A 922 -18.76 -5.37 -21.55
CA ILE A 922 -18.15 -6.30 -20.63
C ILE A 922 -16.79 -6.73 -21.17
N ILE A 923 -15.73 -6.48 -20.42
CA ILE A 923 -14.41 -6.99 -20.72
C ILE A 923 -14.16 -8.22 -19.86
N VAL A 924 -13.65 -9.26 -20.48
CA VAL A 924 -13.25 -10.50 -19.82
C VAL A 924 -11.83 -10.83 -20.26
N VAL A 925 -10.90 -10.82 -19.32
CA VAL A 925 -9.53 -11.30 -19.53
C VAL A 925 -9.43 -12.68 -18.88
N GLY A 926 -9.17 -13.71 -19.66
CA GLY A 926 -9.09 -15.09 -19.14
C GLY A 926 -8.80 -16.10 -20.23
N ASP A 927 -8.79 -17.38 -19.91
CA ASP A 927 -8.54 -18.46 -20.87
C ASP A 927 -9.71 -18.54 -21.88
N ALA A 928 -9.51 -17.95 -23.06
CA ALA A 928 -10.53 -17.87 -24.10
C ALA A 928 -11.00 -19.26 -24.59
N ALA A 929 -10.12 -20.26 -24.57
CA ALA A 929 -10.47 -21.62 -25.00
C ALA A 929 -11.53 -22.25 -24.09
N THR A 930 -11.50 -21.92 -22.81
CA THR A 930 -12.46 -22.45 -21.80
C THR A 930 -13.67 -21.56 -21.60
N LEU A 931 -13.54 -20.24 -21.86
CA LEU A 931 -14.57 -19.25 -21.51
C LEU A 931 -15.55 -18.96 -22.65
N ARG A 932 -15.12 -18.99 -23.90
CA ARG A 932 -15.93 -18.58 -25.06
C ARG A 932 -17.29 -19.24 -25.12
N GLU A 933 -17.35 -20.58 -25.05
CA GLU A 933 -18.62 -21.32 -25.10
C GLU A 933 -19.50 -20.97 -23.90
N LYS A 934 -18.89 -20.87 -22.71
CA LYS A 934 -19.62 -20.55 -21.49
C LYS A 934 -20.21 -19.12 -21.51
N LEU A 935 -19.50 -18.15 -22.08
CA LEU A 935 -19.97 -16.77 -22.21
C LEU A 935 -21.14 -16.61 -23.14
N SER A 936 -21.36 -17.54 -24.06
CA SER A 936 -22.48 -17.50 -25.01
C SER A 936 -23.87 -17.52 -24.33
N VAL A 937 -23.97 -18.01 -23.10
CA VAL A 937 -25.24 -18.02 -22.31
C VAL A 937 -25.72 -16.63 -21.91
N LEU A 938 -24.84 -15.61 -22.01
CA LEU A 938 -25.18 -14.22 -21.67
C LEU A 938 -25.95 -13.50 -22.79
N ASP A 939 -26.18 -14.15 -23.93
CA ASP A 939 -26.91 -13.63 -25.11
C ASP A 939 -26.40 -12.26 -25.59
N ARG A 940 -25.08 -12.06 -25.54
CA ARG A 940 -24.39 -10.85 -26.01
C ARG A 940 -23.36 -11.20 -27.08
N GLN A 941 -23.11 -10.30 -28.02
CA GLN A 941 -22.08 -10.49 -29.04
C GLN A 941 -20.70 -10.58 -28.38
N ILE A 942 -19.96 -11.66 -28.60
CA ILE A 942 -18.60 -11.84 -28.13
C ILE A 942 -17.62 -11.42 -29.26
N ILE A 943 -16.69 -10.54 -28.91
CA ILE A 943 -15.66 -10.01 -29.80
C ILE A 943 -14.29 -10.35 -29.19
N ASP A 944 -13.42 -10.98 -29.97
CA ASP A 944 -12.02 -11.13 -29.58
C ASP A 944 -11.34 -9.78 -29.68
N LEU A 945 -10.67 -9.37 -28.63
CA LEU A 945 -9.98 -8.10 -28.56
C LEU A 945 -8.48 -8.34 -28.37
N GLU A 946 -7.68 -7.82 -29.30
CA GLU A 946 -6.25 -7.65 -29.08
C GLU A 946 -6.03 -6.25 -28.52
N VAL A 947 -5.25 -6.16 -27.47
CA VAL A 947 -4.89 -4.86 -26.84
C VAL A 947 -3.65 -4.27 -27.49
N PRO A 948 -3.44 -2.93 -27.48
CA PRO A 948 -2.22 -2.29 -27.93
C PRO A 948 -0.98 -2.86 -27.21
N LYS A 949 0.03 -3.26 -27.99
CA LYS A 949 1.23 -3.96 -27.48
C LYS A 949 2.42 -3.05 -27.37
#